data_2e9312c5189156a701dce8d8fb667b1e
#
_entry.id   2e9312c5189156a701dce8d8fb667b1e
#
_cell.length_a   1.000
_cell.length_b   1.000
_cell.length_c   1.000
_cell.angle_alpha   90.00
_cell.angle_beta   90.00
_cell.angle_gamma   90.00
#
_symmetry.space_group_name_H-M   'P 1'
#
loop_
_entity.id
_entity.type
_entity.pdbx_description
1 polymer ?
#
loop_
_entity_poly.entity_id
_entity_poly.type
_entity_poly.pdbx_seq_one_letter_code
_entity_poly.pdbx_strand_id
1 'polypeptide(L)'
;MEYLSQASYQYIMNKYHDQSQPFDGFKRFIRHDAIFDPATGMDGDAILARIQQQDQQIRDLPHPVRKAKAFAYILENTRINCDPRDPFPAINMIDRPLNQTLIAQWRKEVFEDMIPENAQRRAWFERNGIVTMWPDFDHSVPVWDRVFALGFSGLLAESEAARKAKTSLTEEQTAFYDGIFITYTAILAFLQRLQVQAQVQGSNRMAQALDALQKNPPRSFYEALLMDYIYFILSEHIEGLQVRSLANFDRIFYPFYQNDLKNGVTEEQIRGDLACFFLQFVAIGNYWNQPVYLGGCKEDESTQINELSYLFLDVYDKMGIYNPKIQIKVAESTPKTFLLKALDMIRRGHNCIVFVSDATIRKALENVGVSPEQARLCDVKGCYEYSLQGSMGTGMNYVNLLKPMEYALHQGCDGLSGNFAGLESPKAEDYPTFEAFFAEYKKQLGYVIDQTIQIVNTYEDYLAYINPQSMLSATYPTCIEKAKDALQGGAVTNNTVIMFGFIADAADSLTNIKKYVFDNKKLTLSQLRDALDADFAGNELLQKQLLADRDKYGNNKDLPDAIAKEIVDFVCSRVCGRPNAVTRGGSWILGFHVARMSYDQAPKTAASANGRRKGQELSKNFSASMGMNREGATAAILSVTKMDATRFTYDASLDLGLLPSAVQGEDGLEAMYGLLMTFCKRNGHAMHINVFNADTLRAAQKEPEKYKDLQIRVCGWNVLFNNITKEEQDGFIRQAESLI
;
A
#
# COMPACT_ATOMS: atom_id res chain seq x y z
N MET A 1 -11.74 22.71 -17.53
CA MET A 1 -10.85 21.58 -17.76
C MET A 1 -10.23 21.72 -19.13
N GLU A 2 -8.91 21.83 -19.17
CA GLU A 2 -8.18 22.29 -20.35
C GLU A 2 -8.05 21.20 -21.44
N TYR A 3 -8.05 19.91 -21.03
CA TYR A 3 -7.68 18.80 -21.91
C TYR A 3 -8.85 17.95 -22.45
N LEU A 4 -10.05 18.15 -21.96
CA LEU A 4 -11.22 17.38 -22.39
C LEU A 4 -12.52 18.19 -22.30
N SER A 5 -13.52 17.79 -23.09
CA SER A 5 -14.83 18.43 -23.05
C SER A 5 -15.54 18.18 -21.72
N GLN A 6 -16.43 19.09 -21.33
CA GLN A 6 -17.27 18.92 -20.15
C GLN A 6 -18.12 17.64 -20.24
N ALA A 7 -18.58 17.26 -21.41
CA ALA A 7 -19.36 16.03 -21.61
C ALA A 7 -18.52 14.77 -21.39
N SER A 8 -17.26 14.76 -21.88
CA SER A 8 -16.32 13.67 -21.62
C SER A 8 -15.99 13.54 -20.14
N TYR A 9 -15.68 14.65 -19.48
CA TYR A 9 -15.40 14.66 -18.05
C TYR A 9 -16.56 14.08 -17.24
N GLN A 10 -17.78 14.57 -17.47
CA GLN A 10 -18.96 14.08 -16.74
C GLN A 10 -19.23 12.61 -17.01
N TYR A 11 -19.05 12.15 -18.25
CA TYR A 11 -19.21 10.74 -18.57
C TYR A 11 -18.19 9.86 -17.83
N ILE A 12 -16.91 10.21 -17.89
CA ILE A 12 -15.83 9.44 -17.22
C ILE A 12 -16.08 9.41 -15.72
N MET A 13 -16.35 10.55 -15.08
CA MET A 13 -16.54 10.65 -13.65
C MET A 13 -17.73 9.85 -13.13
N ASN A 14 -18.78 9.70 -13.94
CA ASN A 14 -19.99 8.96 -13.55
C ASN A 14 -20.03 7.51 -14.07
N LYS A 15 -18.98 7.02 -14.73
CA LYS A 15 -19.06 5.69 -15.37
C LYS A 15 -19.08 4.52 -14.39
N TYR A 16 -18.58 4.68 -13.16
CA TYR A 16 -18.55 3.64 -12.13
C TYR A 16 -19.32 4.01 -10.86
N HIS A 17 -19.52 5.32 -10.62
CA HIS A 17 -20.26 5.83 -9.47
C HIS A 17 -21.13 6.99 -9.90
N ASP A 18 -22.26 7.13 -9.24
CA ASP A 18 -23.02 8.39 -9.25
C ASP A 18 -22.30 9.38 -8.31
N GLN A 19 -21.52 10.29 -8.87
CA GLN A 19 -20.78 11.31 -8.11
C GLN A 19 -21.69 12.30 -7.36
N SER A 20 -23.00 12.27 -7.61
CA SER A 20 -23.97 13.05 -6.83
C SER A 20 -24.29 12.41 -5.47
N GLN A 21 -23.92 11.14 -5.26
CA GLN A 21 -24.15 10.46 -4.01
C GLN A 21 -23.01 10.70 -3.02
N PRO A 22 -23.31 10.76 -1.71
CA PRO A 22 -22.27 10.92 -0.70
C PRO A 22 -21.24 9.79 -0.76
N PHE A 23 -19.98 10.13 -0.50
CA PHE A 23 -18.93 9.15 -0.33
C PHE A 23 -19.26 8.20 0.84
N ASP A 24 -19.38 6.92 0.56
CA ASP A 24 -19.66 5.87 1.55
C ASP A 24 -18.37 5.09 1.88
N GLY A 25 -17.40 5.80 2.42
CA GLY A 25 -16.13 5.34 3.02
C GLY A 25 -15.40 4.20 2.31
N PHE A 26 -15.90 3.00 2.41
CA PHE A 26 -15.24 1.79 1.90
C PHE A 26 -16.05 1.02 0.84
N LYS A 27 -17.28 1.44 0.54
CA LYS A 27 -18.05 0.84 -0.56
C LYS A 27 -17.45 1.30 -1.88
N ARG A 28 -16.57 0.47 -2.40
CA ARG A 28 -15.74 0.77 -3.58
C ARG A 28 -16.53 0.92 -4.86
N PHE A 29 -17.71 0.31 -4.98
CA PHE A 29 -18.49 0.30 -6.21
C PHE A 29 -19.98 0.32 -5.86
N ILE A 30 -20.57 1.49 -5.98
CA ILE A 30 -22.01 1.58 -6.17
C ILE A 30 -22.24 1.22 -7.62
N ARG A 31 -22.98 0.14 -7.89
CA ARG A 31 -23.36 -0.26 -9.25
C ARG A 31 -23.96 0.92 -9.99
N HIS A 32 -23.35 1.30 -11.08
CA HIS A 32 -23.92 2.26 -12.01
C HIS A 32 -24.29 1.54 -13.30
N ASP A 33 -25.40 0.78 -13.28
CA ASP A 33 -25.87 0.03 -14.45
C ASP A 33 -26.40 0.92 -15.57
N ALA A 34 -26.67 2.20 -15.32
CA ALA A 34 -27.33 3.10 -16.25
C ALA A 34 -26.57 3.39 -17.56
N ILE A 35 -25.25 3.21 -17.57
CA ILE A 35 -24.43 3.39 -18.78
C ILE A 35 -24.27 2.11 -19.60
N PHE A 36 -24.66 0.98 -19.06
CA PHE A 36 -24.47 -0.32 -19.72
C PHE A 36 -25.76 -0.78 -20.40
N ASP A 37 -25.69 -1.04 -21.71
CA ASP A 37 -26.76 -1.68 -22.43
C ASP A 37 -26.87 -3.17 -21.97
N PRO A 38 -28.04 -3.61 -21.46
CA PRO A 38 -28.27 -5.00 -21.12
C PRO A 38 -27.96 -6.01 -22.24
N ALA A 39 -28.06 -5.58 -23.50
CA ALA A 39 -27.73 -6.44 -24.64
C ALA A 39 -26.21 -6.77 -24.74
N THR A 40 -25.34 -6.02 -24.04
CA THR A 40 -23.89 -6.26 -24.06
C THR A 40 -23.44 -7.32 -23.06
N GLY A 41 -24.32 -7.80 -22.15
CA GLY A 41 -23.92 -8.81 -21.17
C GLY A 41 -24.98 -9.04 -20.09
N MET A 42 -24.62 -9.89 -19.13
CA MET A 42 -25.50 -10.30 -18.05
C MET A 42 -25.49 -9.31 -16.87
N ASP A 43 -26.51 -9.39 -16.05
CA ASP A 43 -26.52 -8.77 -14.72
C ASP A 43 -25.46 -9.40 -13.80
N GLY A 44 -24.87 -8.58 -12.93
CA GLY A 44 -23.79 -9.03 -12.06
C GLY A 44 -24.20 -10.09 -11.05
N ASP A 45 -25.42 -10.03 -10.49
CA ASP A 45 -25.89 -11.04 -9.55
C ASP A 45 -26.12 -12.38 -10.28
N ALA A 46 -26.58 -12.32 -11.53
CA ALA A 46 -26.71 -13.51 -12.38
C ALA A 46 -25.34 -14.13 -12.69
N ILE A 47 -24.30 -13.30 -12.93
CA ILE A 47 -22.91 -13.79 -13.10
C ILE A 47 -22.42 -14.48 -11.84
N LEU A 48 -22.55 -13.84 -10.65
CA LEU A 48 -22.12 -14.43 -9.38
C LEU A 48 -22.81 -15.77 -9.09
N ALA A 49 -24.12 -15.83 -9.29
CA ALA A 49 -24.90 -17.07 -9.12
C ALA A 49 -24.45 -18.17 -10.09
N ARG A 50 -24.14 -17.80 -11.33
CA ARG A 50 -23.70 -18.75 -12.35
C ARG A 50 -22.31 -19.30 -12.11
N ILE A 51 -21.36 -18.46 -11.62
CA ILE A 51 -20.03 -18.91 -11.21
C ILE A 51 -20.12 -20.02 -10.17
N GLN A 52 -20.93 -19.83 -9.13
CA GLN A 52 -21.14 -20.83 -8.08
C GLN A 52 -21.73 -22.13 -8.62
N GLN A 53 -22.71 -22.03 -9.51
CA GLN A 53 -23.32 -23.20 -10.15
C GLN A 53 -22.35 -23.98 -11.02
N GLN A 54 -21.54 -23.27 -11.83
CA GLN A 54 -20.54 -23.90 -12.70
C GLN A 54 -19.42 -24.56 -11.88
N ASP A 55 -18.97 -23.93 -10.82
CA ASP A 55 -17.93 -24.47 -9.96
C ASP A 55 -18.33 -25.82 -9.35
N GLN A 56 -19.60 -26.00 -9.01
CA GLN A 56 -20.13 -27.28 -8.52
C GLN A 56 -19.96 -28.42 -9.54
N GLN A 57 -20.01 -28.11 -10.84
CA GLN A 57 -19.90 -29.10 -11.92
C GLN A 57 -18.45 -29.49 -12.23
N ILE A 58 -17.48 -28.70 -11.81
CA ILE A 58 -16.04 -28.87 -12.11
C ILE A 58 -15.18 -29.01 -10.84
N ARG A 59 -15.77 -29.45 -9.74
CA ARG A 59 -15.08 -29.57 -8.44
C ARG A 59 -13.83 -30.44 -8.46
N ASP A 60 -13.79 -31.41 -9.36
CA ASP A 60 -12.66 -32.35 -9.50
C ASP A 60 -11.47 -31.71 -10.22
N LEU A 61 -11.62 -30.51 -10.79
CA LEU A 61 -10.52 -29.81 -11.41
C LEU A 61 -9.67 -29.04 -10.39
N PRO A 62 -8.36 -28.88 -10.64
CA PRO A 62 -7.49 -28.08 -9.77
C PRO A 62 -7.92 -26.59 -9.70
N HIS A 63 -7.69 -25.95 -8.56
CA HIS A 63 -8.10 -24.57 -8.30
C HIS A 63 -7.63 -23.56 -9.35
N PRO A 64 -6.39 -23.60 -9.88
CA PRO A 64 -5.96 -22.70 -10.95
C PRO A 64 -6.88 -22.78 -12.18
N VAL A 65 -7.30 -24.00 -12.57
CA VAL A 65 -8.18 -24.25 -13.71
C VAL A 65 -9.60 -23.78 -13.42
N ARG A 66 -10.13 -24.08 -12.23
CA ARG A 66 -11.47 -23.64 -11.80
C ARG A 66 -11.60 -22.12 -11.79
N LYS A 67 -10.60 -21.43 -11.18
CA LYS A 67 -10.54 -19.97 -11.15
C LYS A 67 -10.45 -19.38 -12.55
N ALA A 68 -9.56 -19.90 -13.39
CA ALA A 68 -9.40 -19.44 -14.78
C ALA A 68 -10.67 -19.60 -15.62
N LYS A 69 -11.42 -20.69 -15.44
CA LYS A 69 -12.74 -20.90 -16.11
C LYS A 69 -13.77 -19.89 -15.62
N ALA A 70 -13.81 -19.61 -14.31
CA ALA A 70 -14.72 -18.58 -13.78
C ALA A 70 -14.33 -17.17 -14.25
N PHE A 71 -13.04 -16.86 -14.31
CA PHE A 71 -12.53 -15.62 -14.89
C PHE A 71 -12.95 -15.49 -16.38
N ALA A 72 -12.76 -16.52 -17.17
CA ALA A 72 -13.18 -16.56 -18.57
C ALA A 72 -14.68 -16.31 -18.72
N TYR A 73 -15.50 -16.97 -17.90
CA TYR A 73 -16.95 -16.79 -17.90
C TYR A 73 -17.36 -15.35 -17.57
N ILE A 74 -16.67 -14.68 -16.62
CA ILE A 74 -16.93 -13.27 -16.32
C ILE A 74 -16.63 -12.40 -17.53
N LEU A 75 -15.47 -12.58 -18.17
CA LEU A 75 -15.07 -11.77 -19.33
C LEU A 75 -15.99 -11.99 -20.54
N GLU A 76 -16.51 -13.19 -20.70
CA GLU A 76 -17.45 -13.53 -21.77
C GLU A 76 -18.83 -12.85 -21.56
N ASN A 77 -19.25 -12.68 -20.30
CA ASN A 77 -20.63 -12.32 -19.99
C ASN A 77 -20.82 -10.94 -19.33
N THR A 78 -19.75 -10.27 -18.83
CA THR A 78 -19.90 -8.96 -18.20
C THR A 78 -20.35 -7.89 -19.17
N ARG A 79 -21.20 -6.94 -18.73
CA ARG A 79 -21.60 -5.79 -19.55
C ARG A 79 -20.42 -4.89 -19.82
N ILE A 80 -20.37 -4.35 -21.04
CA ILE A 80 -19.30 -3.43 -21.51
C ILE A 80 -19.92 -2.22 -22.22
N ASN A 81 -19.18 -1.10 -22.18
CA ASN A 81 -19.55 0.10 -22.92
C ASN A 81 -18.27 0.79 -23.45
N CYS A 82 -18.29 1.20 -24.72
CA CYS A 82 -17.16 1.82 -25.42
C CYS A 82 -17.60 3.17 -26.01
N ASP A 83 -18.06 4.08 -25.16
CA ASP A 83 -18.59 5.40 -25.57
C ASP A 83 -17.49 6.29 -26.18
N PRO A 84 -17.75 6.97 -27.32
CA PRO A 84 -16.76 7.84 -27.97
C PRO A 84 -16.28 9.03 -27.11
N ARG A 85 -16.99 9.37 -26.05
CA ARG A 85 -16.58 10.44 -25.09
C ARG A 85 -15.43 10.02 -24.17
N ASP A 86 -15.11 8.72 -24.10
CA ASP A 86 -14.06 8.19 -23.25
C ASP A 86 -13.12 7.27 -24.09
N PRO A 87 -11.81 7.54 -24.13
CA PRO A 87 -10.86 6.68 -24.81
C PRO A 87 -10.62 5.33 -24.12
N PHE A 88 -11.21 5.09 -22.95
CA PHE A 88 -11.08 3.85 -22.20
C PHE A 88 -12.44 3.16 -22.04
N PRO A 89 -12.51 1.82 -22.24
CA PRO A 89 -13.77 1.11 -22.14
C PRO A 89 -14.30 1.13 -20.69
N ALA A 90 -15.62 1.17 -20.55
CA ALA A 90 -16.27 0.84 -19.30
C ALA A 90 -16.57 -0.66 -19.27
N ILE A 91 -16.18 -1.30 -18.18
CA ILE A 91 -16.39 -2.72 -17.91
C ILE A 91 -17.23 -2.79 -16.66
N ASN A 92 -18.36 -3.48 -16.67
CA ASN A 92 -19.17 -3.61 -15.47
C ASN A 92 -18.38 -4.38 -14.40
N MET A 93 -17.81 -3.64 -13.48
CA MET A 93 -17.06 -4.19 -12.35
C MET A 93 -18.06 -4.61 -11.29
N ILE A 94 -18.38 -5.88 -11.29
CA ILE A 94 -18.97 -6.53 -10.14
C ILE A 94 -17.85 -6.65 -9.14
N ASP A 95 -17.76 -5.76 -8.18
CA ASP A 95 -16.60 -5.64 -7.27
C ASP A 95 -16.03 -7.01 -6.88
N ARG A 96 -14.91 -7.40 -7.50
CA ARG A 96 -14.15 -8.61 -7.23
C ARG A 96 -15.01 -9.89 -7.16
N PRO A 97 -15.66 -10.27 -8.26
CA PRO A 97 -16.59 -11.41 -8.27
C PRO A 97 -15.96 -12.72 -7.79
N LEU A 98 -14.68 -12.96 -8.12
CA LEU A 98 -13.98 -14.16 -7.66
C LEU A 98 -13.69 -14.14 -6.16
N ASN A 99 -13.41 -12.94 -5.57
CA ASN A 99 -13.23 -12.82 -4.12
C ASN A 99 -14.54 -13.08 -3.36
N GLN A 100 -15.68 -12.70 -3.95
CA GLN A 100 -17.00 -12.92 -3.33
C GLN A 100 -17.50 -14.36 -3.48
N THR A 101 -16.92 -15.13 -4.38
CA THR A 101 -17.35 -16.51 -4.71
C THR A 101 -16.27 -17.53 -4.36
N LEU A 102 -15.47 -17.95 -5.34
CA LEU A 102 -14.51 -19.04 -5.18
C LEU A 102 -13.46 -18.78 -4.10
N ILE A 103 -12.86 -17.61 -4.11
CA ILE A 103 -11.80 -17.28 -3.14
C ILE A 103 -12.36 -17.24 -1.72
N ALA A 104 -13.57 -16.68 -1.52
CA ALA A 104 -14.22 -16.68 -0.22
C ALA A 104 -14.54 -18.11 0.26
N GLN A 105 -15.01 -18.97 -0.65
CA GLN A 105 -15.29 -20.37 -0.36
C GLN A 105 -14.02 -21.13 0.03
N TRP A 106 -12.97 -21.05 -0.77
CA TRP A 106 -11.70 -21.75 -0.50
C TRP A 106 -10.98 -21.24 0.74
N ARG A 107 -11.08 -19.93 0.99
CA ARG A 107 -10.60 -19.34 2.25
C ARG A 107 -11.33 -19.90 3.46
N LYS A 108 -12.66 -20.00 3.38
CA LYS A 108 -13.48 -20.59 4.44
C LYS A 108 -13.07 -22.05 4.69
N GLU A 109 -12.95 -22.84 3.63
CA GLU A 109 -12.50 -24.25 3.70
C GLU A 109 -11.15 -24.38 4.41
N VAL A 110 -10.17 -23.55 4.03
CA VAL A 110 -8.86 -23.58 4.70
C VAL A 110 -8.99 -23.24 6.18
N PHE A 111 -9.61 -22.12 6.53
CA PHE A 111 -9.62 -21.64 7.92
C PHE A 111 -10.59 -22.39 8.84
N GLU A 112 -11.69 -22.92 8.33
CA GLU A 112 -12.66 -23.63 9.16
C GLU A 112 -12.41 -25.15 9.19
N ASP A 113 -11.95 -25.75 8.08
CA ASP A 113 -11.86 -27.19 7.95
C ASP A 113 -10.40 -27.71 8.01
N MET A 114 -9.44 -27.01 7.38
CA MET A 114 -8.05 -27.50 7.28
C MET A 114 -7.17 -27.04 8.45
N ILE A 115 -7.29 -25.76 8.90
CA ILE A 115 -6.46 -25.16 9.97
C ILE A 115 -7.29 -24.43 11.03
N PRO A 116 -8.37 -25.02 11.59
CA PRO A 116 -9.29 -24.33 12.50
C PRO A 116 -8.61 -23.79 13.77
N GLU A 117 -7.65 -24.52 14.34
CA GLU A 117 -6.91 -24.07 15.53
C GLU A 117 -6.06 -22.83 15.24
N ASN A 118 -5.40 -22.80 14.09
CA ASN A 118 -4.64 -21.63 13.64
C ASN A 118 -5.56 -20.42 13.43
N ALA A 119 -6.72 -20.62 12.81
CA ALA A 119 -7.72 -19.58 12.60
C ALA A 119 -8.25 -19.01 13.92
N GLN A 120 -8.54 -19.85 14.91
CA GLN A 120 -8.96 -19.44 16.24
C GLN A 120 -7.89 -18.64 16.96
N ARG A 121 -6.62 -19.08 16.87
CA ARG A 121 -5.47 -18.39 17.48
C ARG A 121 -5.26 -17.03 16.82
N ARG A 122 -5.31 -16.95 15.49
CA ARG A 122 -5.27 -15.67 14.76
C ARG A 122 -6.34 -14.71 15.24
N ALA A 123 -7.60 -15.16 15.24
CA ALA A 123 -8.75 -14.35 15.67
C ALA A 123 -8.61 -13.87 17.12
N TRP A 124 -8.00 -14.68 17.99
CA TRP A 124 -7.73 -14.30 19.37
C TRP A 124 -6.69 -13.16 19.46
N PHE A 125 -5.59 -13.25 18.69
CA PHE A 125 -4.57 -12.20 18.62
C PHE A 125 -5.15 -10.89 18.10
N GLU A 126 -5.96 -10.95 17.04
CA GLU A 126 -6.60 -9.76 16.43
C GLU A 126 -7.63 -9.10 17.38
N ARG A 127 -8.42 -9.89 18.11
CA ARG A 127 -9.39 -9.35 19.08
C ARG A 127 -8.72 -8.62 20.22
N ASN A 128 -7.58 -9.09 20.69
CA ASN A 128 -6.82 -8.46 21.79
C ASN A 128 -5.89 -7.33 21.29
N GLY A 129 -5.93 -6.95 20.02
CA GLY A 129 -5.14 -5.84 19.48
C GLY A 129 -3.63 -6.07 19.48
N ILE A 130 -3.19 -7.33 19.51
CA ILE A 130 -1.77 -7.73 19.55
C ILE A 130 -1.16 -7.55 18.16
N VAL A 131 -1.87 -8.07 17.16
CA VAL A 131 -1.51 -7.98 15.74
C VAL A 131 -2.79 -7.93 14.91
N THR A 132 -2.73 -7.23 13.78
CA THR A 132 -3.74 -7.34 12.71
C THR A 132 -3.09 -8.06 11.54
N MET A 133 -3.68 -9.17 11.09
CA MET A 133 -3.14 -10.03 10.04
C MET A 133 -4.01 -9.97 8.80
N TRP A 134 -3.40 -9.74 7.65
CA TRP A 134 -4.05 -9.79 6.33
C TRP A 134 -3.48 -10.96 5.52
N PRO A 135 -4.04 -12.18 5.66
CA PRO A 135 -3.40 -13.41 5.23
C PRO A 135 -3.09 -13.50 3.74
N ASP A 136 -3.98 -13.02 2.91
CA ASP A 136 -3.92 -13.10 1.45
C ASP A 136 -3.72 -11.74 0.79
N PHE A 137 -3.21 -10.79 1.56
CA PHE A 137 -2.97 -9.44 1.08
C PHE A 137 -1.54 -9.31 0.53
N ASP A 138 -1.44 -8.80 -0.67
CA ASP A 138 -0.17 -8.33 -1.23
C ASP A 138 -0.39 -7.07 -2.06
N HIS A 139 0.58 -6.17 -2.00
CA HIS A 139 0.77 -5.13 -2.98
C HIS A 139 1.59 -5.69 -4.14
N SER A 140 0.95 -6.37 -5.09
CA SER A 140 1.64 -6.97 -6.22
C SER A 140 1.96 -5.95 -7.31
N VAL A 141 2.99 -6.26 -8.09
CA VAL A 141 3.38 -5.49 -9.29
C VAL A 141 3.68 -6.48 -10.41
N PRO A 142 2.96 -6.41 -11.54
CA PRO A 142 3.34 -7.15 -12.74
C PRO A 142 4.74 -6.73 -13.19
N VAL A 143 5.49 -7.60 -13.84
CA VAL A 143 6.73 -7.18 -14.51
C VAL A 143 6.35 -6.37 -15.74
N TRP A 144 6.11 -5.09 -15.53
CA TRP A 144 5.60 -4.18 -16.56
C TRP A 144 6.49 -4.12 -17.81
N ASP A 145 7.82 -4.21 -17.65
CA ASP A 145 8.74 -4.31 -18.77
C ASP A 145 8.37 -5.46 -19.71
N ARG A 146 7.96 -6.60 -19.17
CA ARG A 146 7.53 -7.77 -19.96
C ARG A 146 6.12 -7.61 -20.52
N VAL A 147 5.21 -7.07 -19.71
CA VAL A 147 3.83 -6.81 -20.13
C VAL A 147 3.83 -5.92 -21.39
N PHE A 148 4.62 -4.84 -21.38
CA PHE A 148 4.71 -3.93 -22.51
C PHE A 148 5.59 -4.45 -23.66
N ALA A 149 6.58 -5.29 -23.39
CA ALA A 149 7.42 -5.86 -24.46
C ALA A 149 6.75 -7.00 -25.21
N LEU A 150 5.93 -7.80 -24.54
CA LEU A 150 5.32 -9.02 -25.09
C LEU A 150 3.85 -8.85 -25.48
N GLY A 151 3.13 -7.98 -24.79
CA GLY A 151 1.68 -7.91 -24.88
C GLY A 151 0.99 -9.16 -24.33
N PHE A 152 -0.33 -9.18 -24.32
CA PHE A 152 -1.11 -10.33 -23.82
C PHE A 152 -0.87 -11.59 -24.66
N SER A 153 -0.79 -11.46 -25.99
CA SER A 153 -0.53 -12.58 -26.90
C SER A 153 0.88 -13.17 -26.73
N GLY A 154 1.89 -12.31 -26.51
CA GLY A 154 3.26 -12.77 -26.30
C GLY A 154 3.46 -13.46 -24.95
N LEU A 155 2.82 -12.99 -23.87
CA LEU A 155 2.84 -13.66 -22.57
C LEU A 155 2.21 -15.05 -22.65
N LEU A 156 1.09 -15.20 -23.39
CA LEU A 156 0.49 -16.51 -23.65
C LEU A 156 1.45 -17.42 -24.44
N ALA A 157 1.99 -16.93 -25.55
CA ALA A 157 2.88 -17.70 -26.42
C ALA A 157 4.14 -18.18 -25.69
N GLU A 158 4.74 -17.34 -24.83
CA GLU A 158 5.88 -17.72 -24.01
C GLU A 158 5.54 -18.83 -22.99
N SER A 159 4.39 -18.70 -22.33
CA SER A 159 3.91 -19.74 -21.41
C SER A 159 3.69 -21.07 -22.11
N GLU A 160 3.09 -21.06 -23.31
CA GLU A 160 2.93 -22.27 -24.13
C GLU A 160 4.26 -22.87 -24.58
N ALA A 161 5.22 -22.01 -24.98
CA ALA A 161 6.55 -22.47 -25.38
C ALA A 161 7.29 -23.13 -24.20
N ALA A 162 7.23 -22.52 -23.02
CA ALA A 162 7.81 -23.08 -21.81
C ALA A 162 7.18 -24.42 -21.42
N ARG A 163 5.86 -24.54 -21.53
CA ARG A 163 5.14 -25.81 -21.33
C ARG A 163 5.63 -26.89 -22.28
N LYS A 164 5.71 -26.58 -23.57
CA LYS A 164 6.15 -27.52 -24.63
C LYS A 164 7.61 -27.97 -24.46
N ALA A 165 8.45 -27.12 -23.88
CA ALA A 165 9.87 -27.44 -23.65
C ALA A 165 10.10 -28.43 -22.50
N LYS A 166 9.10 -28.67 -21.64
CA LYS A 166 9.20 -29.63 -20.53
C LYS A 166 8.89 -31.06 -20.99
N THR A 167 9.76 -31.99 -20.65
CA THR A 167 9.63 -33.42 -21.05
C THR A 167 8.54 -34.15 -20.26
N SER A 168 8.29 -33.72 -19.03
CA SER A 168 7.23 -34.23 -18.17
C SER A 168 6.73 -33.12 -17.25
N LEU A 169 5.45 -33.14 -16.91
CA LEU A 169 4.81 -32.21 -16.00
C LEU A 169 4.06 -33.01 -14.93
N THR A 170 4.13 -32.55 -13.69
CA THR A 170 3.21 -33.01 -12.65
C THR A 170 1.79 -32.49 -12.92
N GLU A 171 0.80 -33.04 -12.20
CA GLU A 171 -0.58 -32.52 -12.27
C GLU A 171 -0.66 -31.05 -11.88
N GLU A 172 0.08 -30.65 -10.83
CA GLU A 172 0.14 -29.27 -10.36
C GLU A 172 0.76 -28.33 -11.41
N GLN A 173 1.87 -28.73 -12.03
CA GLN A 173 2.49 -27.95 -13.12
C GLN A 173 1.60 -27.85 -14.35
N THR A 174 0.87 -28.92 -14.66
CA THR A 174 -0.12 -28.95 -15.74
C THR A 174 -1.23 -27.96 -15.45
N ALA A 175 -1.80 -27.99 -14.24
CA ALA A 175 -2.84 -27.06 -13.79
C ALA A 175 -2.39 -25.61 -13.81
N PHE A 176 -1.14 -25.33 -13.44
CA PHE A 176 -0.54 -23.99 -13.52
C PHE A 176 -0.56 -23.45 -14.96
N TYR A 177 -0.05 -24.22 -15.94
CA TYR A 177 -0.05 -23.79 -17.34
C TYR A 177 -1.47 -23.72 -17.95
N ASP A 178 -2.35 -24.67 -17.58
CA ASP A 178 -3.75 -24.63 -18.01
C ASP A 178 -4.47 -23.39 -17.48
N GLY A 179 -4.22 -23.00 -16.24
CA GLY A 179 -4.73 -21.77 -15.66
C GLY A 179 -4.31 -20.53 -16.46
N ILE A 180 -3.02 -20.41 -16.80
CA ILE A 180 -2.51 -19.30 -17.62
C ILE A 180 -3.11 -19.33 -19.01
N PHE A 181 -3.13 -20.49 -19.67
CA PHE A 181 -3.67 -20.65 -21.02
C PHE A 181 -5.14 -20.19 -21.10
N ILE A 182 -5.98 -20.67 -20.18
CA ILE A 182 -7.41 -20.31 -20.13
C ILE A 182 -7.58 -18.81 -19.86
N THR A 183 -6.82 -18.27 -18.89
CA THR A 183 -6.89 -16.85 -18.50
C THR A 183 -6.52 -15.93 -19.66
N TYR A 184 -5.38 -16.14 -20.31
CA TYR A 184 -4.92 -15.26 -21.38
C TYR A 184 -5.71 -15.45 -22.68
N THR A 185 -6.18 -16.66 -22.97
CA THR A 185 -7.13 -16.89 -24.09
C THR A 185 -8.42 -16.10 -23.86
N ALA A 186 -8.94 -16.09 -22.63
CA ALA A 186 -10.12 -15.30 -22.28
C ALA A 186 -9.87 -13.79 -22.39
N ILE A 187 -8.68 -13.30 -21.99
CA ILE A 187 -8.30 -11.90 -22.16
C ILE A 187 -8.30 -11.51 -23.66
N LEU A 188 -7.67 -12.29 -24.51
CA LEU A 188 -7.65 -12.02 -25.96
C LEU A 188 -9.05 -12.02 -26.57
N ALA A 189 -9.91 -12.97 -26.20
CA ALA A 189 -11.31 -13.00 -26.61
C ALA A 189 -12.09 -11.78 -26.09
N PHE A 190 -11.79 -11.33 -24.87
CA PHE A 190 -12.40 -10.13 -24.29
C PHE A 190 -11.98 -8.84 -25.03
N LEU A 191 -10.70 -8.71 -25.41
CA LEU A 191 -10.24 -7.59 -26.27
C LEU A 191 -10.99 -7.57 -27.59
N GLN A 192 -11.21 -8.74 -28.21
CA GLN A 192 -12.03 -8.86 -29.43
C GLN A 192 -13.47 -8.37 -29.19
N ARG A 193 -14.06 -8.74 -28.07
CA ARG A 193 -15.41 -8.33 -27.69
C ARG A 193 -15.50 -6.82 -27.49
N LEU A 194 -14.52 -6.21 -26.78
CA LEU A 194 -14.40 -4.76 -26.62
C LEU A 194 -14.21 -4.04 -27.96
N GLN A 195 -13.39 -4.60 -28.84
CA GLN A 195 -13.12 -4.05 -30.18
C GLN A 195 -14.40 -3.99 -31.03
N VAL A 196 -15.19 -5.07 -31.03
CA VAL A 196 -16.47 -5.10 -31.76
C VAL A 196 -17.45 -4.07 -31.17
N GLN A 197 -17.54 -3.97 -29.84
CA GLN A 197 -18.41 -3.00 -29.18
C GLN A 197 -17.98 -1.54 -29.49
N ALA A 198 -16.67 -1.28 -29.50
CA ALA A 198 -16.12 0.03 -29.86
C ALA A 198 -16.47 0.42 -31.31
N GLN A 199 -16.43 -0.52 -32.23
CA GLN A 199 -16.87 -0.30 -33.63
C GLN A 199 -18.36 0.03 -33.72
N VAL A 200 -19.21 -0.75 -33.01
CA VAL A 200 -20.67 -0.54 -32.99
C VAL A 200 -21.02 0.84 -32.45
N GLN A 201 -20.29 1.32 -31.46
CA GLN A 201 -20.53 2.62 -30.81
C GLN A 201 -19.80 3.80 -31.47
N GLY A 202 -19.01 3.57 -32.53
CA GLY A 202 -18.29 4.60 -33.26
C GLY A 202 -16.99 5.07 -32.61
N SER A 203 -16.47 4.34 -31.61
CA SER A 203 -15.18 4.59 -30.96
C SER A 203 -14.03 4.02 -31.79
N ASN A 204 -13.84 4.53 -33.00
CA ASN A 204 -12.94 3.96 -34.00
C ASN A 204 -11.48 3.87 -33.51
N ARG A 205 -10.95 4.89 -32.82
CA ARG A 205 -9.58 4.87 -32.29
C ARG A 205 -9.40 3.76 -31.25
N MET A 206 -10.35 3.60 -30.34
CA MET A 206 -10.35 2.51 -29.36
C MET A 206 -10.42 1.14 -30.05
N ALA A 207 -11.28 0.99 -31.06
CA ALA A 207 -11.41 -0.25 -31.81
C ALA A 207 -10.10 -0.65 -32.52
N GLN A 208 -9.39 0.31 -33.12
CA GLN A 208 -8.08 0.09 -33.73
C GLN A 208 -7.01 -0.32 -32.73
N ALA A 209 -6.94 0.36 -31.60
CA ALA A 209 -5.98 0.03 -30.53
C ALA A 209 -6.26 -1.37 -29.94
N LEU A 210 -7.53 -1.71 -29.69
CA LEU A 210 -7.92 -3.04 -29.20
C LEU A 210 -7.60 -4.16 -30.20
N ASP A 211 -7.80 -3.93 -31.52
CA ASP A 211 -7.37 -4.87 -32.53
C ASP A 211 -5.85 -5.08 -32.56
N ALA A 212 -5.08 -4.00 -32.43
CA ALA A 212 -3.62 -4.06 -32.33
C ALA A 212 -3.13 -4.84 -31.11
N LEU A 213 -3.70 -4.56 -29.91
CA LEU A 213 -3.33 -5.19 -28.64
C LEU A 213 -3.69 -6.68 -28.53
N GLN A 214 -4.63 -7.17 -29.33
CA GLN A 214 -4.89 -8.61 -29.45
C GLN A 214 -3.72 -9.37 -30.08
N LYS A 215 -2.97 -8.74 -30.97
CA LYS A 215 -1.99 -9.38 -31.84
C LYS A 215 -0.55 -9.03 -31.48
N ASN A 216 -0.34 -7.86 -30.91
CA ASN A 216 0.98 -7.26 -30.75
C ASN A 216 1.11 -6.60 -29.37
N PRO A 217 2.35 -6.37 -28.88
CA PRO A 217 2.58 -5.41 -27.81
C PRO A 217 2.18 -3.99 -28.25
N PRO A 218 1.98 -3.05 -27.32
CA PRO A 218 1.62 -1.67 -27.64
C PRO A 218 2.73 -0.99 -28.45
N ARG A 219 2.34 -0.08 -29.35
CA ARG A 219 3.26 0.67 -30.23
C ARG A 219 3.13 2.18 -30.07
N SER A 220 2.00 2.66 -29.56
CA SER A 220 1.72 4.06 -29.29
C SER A 220 1.53 4.31 -27.81
N PHE A 221 1.64 5.57 -27.42
CA PHE A 221 1.40 6.00 -26.03
C PHE A 221 -0.03 5.64 -25.58
N TYR A 222 -1.01 5.88 -26.44
CA TYR A 222 -2.40 5.53 -26.14
C TYR A 222 -2.61 4.02 -25.97
N GLU A 223 -2.04 3.19 -26.86
CA GLU A 223 -2.11 1.73 -26.72
C GLU A 223 -1.48 1.26 -25.39
N ALA A 224 -0.38 1.86 -24.99
CA ALA A 224 0.28 1.53 -23.71
C ALA A 224 -0.61 1.91 -22.51
N LEU A 225 -1.21 3.10 -22.51
CA LEU A 225 -2.17 3.50 -21.45
C LEU A 225 -3.39 2.58 -21.41
N LEU A 226 -3.93 2.21 -22.58
CA LEU A 226 -5.08 1.32 -22.68
C LEU A 226 -4.76 -0.09 -22.15
N MET A 227 -3.57 -0.60 -22.45
CA MET A 227 -3.10 -1.89 -21.97
C MET A 227 -2.91 -1.91 -20.45
N ASP A 228 -2.29 -0.88 -19.86
CA ASP A 228 -2.13 -0.71 -18.42
C ASP A 228 -3.50 -0.69 -17.72
N TYR A 229 -4.42 0.13 -18.21
CA TYR A 229 -5.77 0.23 -17.68
C TYR A 229 -6.52 -1.12 -17.72
N ILE A 230 -6.48 -1.82 -18.85
CA ILE A 230 -7.15 -3.12 -19.00
C ILE A 230 -6.52 -4.14 -18.06
N TYR A 231 -5.18 -4.22 -18.00
CA TYR A 231 -4.49 -5.13 -17.08
C TYR A 231 -4.92 -4.86 -15.64
N PHE A 232 -4.90 -3.59 -15.23
CA PHE A 232 -5.32 -3.18 -13.89
C PHE A 232 -6.76 -3.62 -13.56
N ILE A 233 -7.73 -3.33 -14.45
CA ILE A 233 -9.13 -3.72 -14.22
C ILE A 233 -9.28 -5.23 -14.10
N LEU A 234 -8.66 -5.99 -14.99
CA LEU A 234 -8.79 -7.45 -15.00
C LEU A 234 -8.14 -8.11 -13.78
N SER A 235 -6.98 -7.63 -13.36
CA SER A 235 -6.29 -8.18 -12.21
C SER A 235 -6.94 -7.75 -10.89
N GLU A 236 -7.08 -6.45 -10.63
CA GLU A 236 -7.55 -5.98 -9.33
C GLU A 236 -9.05 -6.21 -9.12
N HIS A 237 -9.86 -6.02 -10.16
CA HIS A 237 -11.32 -6.03 -10.01
C HIS A 237 -12.00 -7.33 -10.45
N ILE A 238 -11.31 -8.21 -11.16
CA ILE A 238 -11.86 -9.50 -11.59
C ILE A 238 -11.08 -10.69 -11.03
N GLU A 239 -9.75 -10.79 -11.32
CA GLU A 239 -8.93 -11.89 -10.80
C GLU A 239 -8.79 -11.86 -9.28
N GLY A 240 -8.81 -10.67 -8.69
CA GLY A 240 -8.85 -10.48 -7.25
C GLY A 240 -7.50 -10.30 -6.58
N LEU A 241 -6.46 -9.92 -7.33
CA LEU A 241 -5.16 -9.52 -6.81
C LEU A 241 -4.90 -8.04 -7.05
N GLN A 242 -4.49 -7.32 -6.02
CA GLN A 242 -4.24 -5.89 -6.12
C GLN A 242 -3.01 -5.57 -6.98
N VAL A 243 -3.19 -4.75 -8.02
CA VAL A 243 -2.09 -4.12 -8.78
C VAL A 243 -1.71 -2.82 -8.08
N ARG A 244 -0.59 -2.79 -7.39
CA ARG A 244 -0.23 -1.65 -6.53
C ARG A 244 0.94 -0.83 -7.06
N SER A 245 1.15 -0.84 -8.38
CA SER A 245 1.95 0.12 -9.13
C SER A 245 1.53 0.11 -10.59
N LEU A 246 1.26 1.29 -11.16
CA LEU A 246 1.04 1.50 -12.60
C LEU A 246 2.38 1.74 -13.32
N ALA A 247 3.41 1.01 -12.97
CA ALA A 247 4.77 1.06 -13.50
C ALA A 247 5.62 2.27 -13.07
N ASN A 248 6.92 2.21 -13.43
CA ASN A 248 7.80 3.37 -13.54
C ASN A 248 7.42 4.13 -14.81
N PHE A 249 6.54 5.13 -14.65
CA PHE A 249 5.84 5.73 -15.77
C PHE A 249 6.77 6.42 -16.77
N ASP A 250 7.67 7.25 -16.30
CA ASP A 250 8.60 8.00 -17.14
C ASP A 250 9.71 7.14 -17.78
N ARG A 251 9.96 5.95 -17.24
CA ARG A 251 10.88 4.98 -17.86
C ARG A 251 10.18 4.14 -18.94
N ILE A 252 9.03 3.57 -18.60
CA ILE A 252 8.35 2.58 -19.44
C ILE A 252 7.55 3.23 -20.54
N PHE A 253 6.89 4.37 -20.29
CA PHE A 253 6.04 5.03 -21.28
C PHE A 253 6.80 6.03 -22.18
N TYR A 254 8.00 6.46 -21.80
CA TYR A 254 8.76 7.44 -22.57
C TYR A 254 9.09 7.00 -24.01
N PRO A 255 9.47 5.74 -24.29
CA PRO A 255 9.66 5.30 -25.68
C PRO A 255 8.41 5.44 -26.55
N PHE A 256 7.23 5.18 -26.01
CA PHE A 256 5.95 5.33 -26.71
C PHE A 256 5.63 6.80 -26.94
N TYR A 257 5.85 7.65 -25.95
CA TYR A 257 5.73 9.11 -26.07
C TYR A 257 6.61 9.66 -27.21
N GLN A 258 7.88 9.27 -27.21
CA GLN A 258 8.80 9.70 -28.28
C GLN A 258 8.40 9.18 -29.67
N ASN A 259 7.91 7.93 -29.73
CA ASN A 259 7.45 7.34 -30.99
C ASN A 259 6.24 8.10 -31.55
N ASP A 260 5.28 8.44 -30.70
CA ASP A 260 4.08 9.17 -31.11
C ASP A 260 4.42 10.58 -31.62
N LEU A 261 5.30 11.33 -30.93
CA LEU A 261 5.77 12.63 -31.41
C LEU A 261 6.46 12.52 -32.80
N LYS A 262 7.29 11.51 -33.01
CA LYS A 262 7.93 11.25 -34.30
C LYS A 262 6.93 10.94 -35.41
N ASN A 263 5.80 10.31 -35.05
CA ASN A 263 4.73 9.96 -36.00
C ASN A 263 3.68 11.06 -36.16
N GLY A 264 3.93 12.28 -35.59
CA GLY A 264 3.08 13.45 -35.77
C GLY A 264 1.88 13.54 -34.83
N VAL A 265 1.82 12.71 -33.77
CA VAL A 265 0.86 12.90 -32.68
C VAL A 265 1.26 14.16 -31.92
N THR A 266 0.34 15.06 -31.70
CA THR A 266 0.64 16.31 -30.99
C THR A 266 0.77 16.09 -29.48
N GLU A 267 1.60 16.90 -28.81
CA GLU A 267 1.72 16.85 -27.36
C GLU A 267 0.38 17.13 -26.67
N GLU A 268 -0.49 17.95 -27.27
CA GLU A 268 -1.84 18.23 -26.77
C GLU A 268 -2.72 16.96 -26.74
N GLN A 269 -2.63 16.12 -27.78
CA GLN A 269 -3.32 14.83 -27.82
C GLN A 269 -2.81 13.90 -26.72
N ILE A 270 -1.48 13.84 -26.52
CA ILE A 270 -0.85 13.05 -25.47
C ILE A 270 -1.29 13.52 -24.08
N ARG A 271 -1.36 14.84 -23.86
CA ARG A 271 -1.88 15.45 -22.62
C ARG A 271 -3.36 15.08 -22.40
N GLY A 272 -4.15 15.06 -23.44
CA GLY A 272 -5.57 14.64 -23.39
C GLY A 272 -5.71 13.15 -23.01
N ASP A 273 -4.94 12.27 -23.64
CA ASP A 273 -4.95 10.83 -23.34
C ASP A 273 -4.53 10.57 -21.87
N LEU A 274 -3.48 11.25 -21.43
CA LEU A 274 -2.99 11.14 -20.05
C LEU A 274 -4.01 11.68 -19.04
N ALA A 275 -4.67 12.80 -19.35
CA ALA A 275 -5.73 13.35 -18.50
C ALA A 275 -6.91 12.37 -18.37
N CYS A 276 -7.34 11.76 -19.48
CA CYS A 276 -8.38 10.74 -19.46
C CYS A 276 -7.95 9.49 -18.66
N PHE A 277 -6.69 9.07 -18.80
CA PHE A 277 -6.12 7.95 -18.04
C PHE A 277 -6.18 8.22 -16.52
N PHE A 278 -5.76 9.39 -16.07
CA PHE A 278 -5.84 9.75 -14.65
C PHE A 278 -7.29 9.73 -14.14
N LEU A 279 -8.23 10.25 -14.93
CA LEU A 279 -9.64 10.26 -14.54
C LEU A 279 -10.23 8.87 -14.38
N GLN A 280 -9.69 7.83 -15.04
CA GLN A 280 -10.16 6.46 -14.82
C GLN A 280 -10.03 6.08 -13.33
N PHE A 281 -8.90 6.39 -12.71
CA PHE A 281 -8.64 6.05 -11.31
C PHE A 281 -9.43 6.92 -10.34
N VAL A 282 -9.69 8.17 -10.69
CA VAL A 282 -10.61 9.04 -9.93
C VAL A 282 -12.04 8.49 -9.99
N ALA A 283 -12.50 8.10 -11.19
CA ALA A 283 -13.85 7.55 -11.41
C ALA A 283 -14.05 6.20 -10.71
N ILE A 284 -13.03 5.34 -10.66
CA ILE A 284 -13.06 4.07 -9.92
C ILE A 284 -13.18 4.31 -8.41
N GLY A 285 -12.61 5.41 -7.90
CA GLY A 285 -12.76 5.80 -6.50
C GLY A 285 -12.13 4.84 -5.50
N ASN A 286 -11.05 4.14 -5.85
CA ASN A 286 -10.34 3.27 -4.93
C ASN A 286 -9.86 4.09 -3.71
N TYR A 287 -10.37 3.75 -2.52
CA TYR A 287 -10.05 4.45 -1.27
C TYR A 287 -8.53 4.60 -1.02
N TRP A 288 -7.75 3.55 -1.36
CA TRP A 288 -6.31 3.52 -1.14
C TRP A 288 -5.50 4.24 -2.21
N ASN A 289 -6.15 4.81 -3.23
CA ASN A 289 -5.59 5.34 -4.47
C ASN A 289 -4.76 4.31 -5.27
N GLN A 290 -4.57 4.57 -6.55
CA GLN A 290 -3.72 3.76 -7.39
C GLN A 290 -2.33 4.38 -7.48
N PRO A 291 -1.25 3.71 -7.05
CA PRO A 291 0.08 4.28 -7.12
C PRO A 291 0.67 4.21 -8.53
N VAL A 292 1.42 5.26 -8.86
CA VAL A 292 2.30 5.35 -10.02
C VAL A 292 3.60 5.98 -9.56
N TYR A 293 4.76 5.59 -10.11
CA TYR A 293 6.01 6.21 -9.70
C TYR A 293 6.82 6.75 -10.87
N LEU A 294 7.61 7.78 -10.59
CA LEU A 294 8.50 8.50 -11.51
C LEU A 294 9.93 8.48 -10.95
N GLY A 295 10.91 8.62 -11.82
CA GLY A 295 12.29 8.85 -11.44
C GLY A 295 13.09 7.59 -11.12
N GLY A 296 14.12 7.74 -10.29
CA GLY A 296 15.22 6.81 -10.14
C GLY A 296 16.37 7.17 -11.08
N CYS A 297 17.32 6.26 -11.28
CA CYS A 297 18.48 6.46 -12.15
C CYS A 297 18.60 5.40 -13.24
N LYS A 298 19.35 5.72 -14.30
CA LYS A 298 19.76 4.82 -15.37
C LYS A 298 20.99 4.02 -14.93
N GLU A 299 21.47 3.14 -15.81
CA GLU A 299 22.65 2.30 -15.56
C GLU A 299 23.93 3.13 -15.35
N ASP A 300 24.03 4.25 -16.04
CA ASP A 300 25.14 5.21 -15.92
C ASP A 300 24.98 6.20 -14.76
N GLU A 301 24.06 5.93 -13.83
CA GLU A 301 23.68 6.79 -12.70
C GLU A 301 23.08 8.16 -13.11
N SER A 302 22.86 8.42 -14.40
CA SER A 302 22.14 9.62 -14.84
C SER A 302 20.66 9.53 -14.47
N THR A 303 19.98 10.67 -14.46
CA THR A 303 18.57 10.74 -14.07
C THR A 303 17.65 9.99 -15.04
N GLN A 304 16.63 9.34 -14.48
CA GLN A 304 15.51 8.79 -15.27
C GLN A 304 14.47 9.86 -15.63
N ILE A 305 14.47 11.00 -14.93
CA ILE A 305 13.56 12.13 -15.22
C ILE A 305 13.79 12.64 -16.64
N ASN A 306 12.71 12.77 -17.40
CA ASN A 306 12.68 13.18 -18.79
C ASN A 306 11.48 14.12 -19.08
N GLU A 307 11.25 14.47 -20.33
CA GLU A 307 10.17 15.39 -20.73
C GLU A 307 8.80 14.86 -20.34
N LEU A 308 8.57 13.54 -20.42
CA LEU A 308 7.31 12.94 -19.99
C LEU A 308 7.08 13.07 -18.49
N SER A 309 8.14 13.05 -17.67
CA SER A 309 8.02 13.28 -16.21
C SER A 309 7.46 14.67 -15.90
N TYR A 310 7.96 15.71 -16.59
CA TYR A 310 7.44 17.07 -16.44
C TYR A 310 6.02 17.21 -16.98
N LEU A 311 5.74 16.63 -18.15
CA LEU A 311 4.40 16.62 -18.74
C LEU A 311 3.38 15.94 -17.82
N PHE A 312 3.78 14.83 -17.19
CA PHE A 312 2.95 14.11 -16.22
C PHE A 312 2.53 15.02 -15.06
N LEU A 313 3.49 15.70 -14.41
CA LEU A 313 3.19 16.63 -13.32
C LEU A 313 2.37 17.83 -13.79
N ASP A 314 2.63 18.38 -14.99
CA ASP A 314 1.86 19.51 -15.55
C ASP A 314 0.39 19.16 -15.76
N VAL A 315 0.11 18.01 -16.37
CA VAL A 315 -1.25 17.54 -16.59
C VAL A 315 -1.97 17.30 -15.26
N TYR A 316 -1.27 16.62 -14.34
CA TYR A 316 -1.83 16.30 -13.03
C TYR A 316 -2.17 17.55 -12.22
N ASP A 317 -1.25 18.52 -12.16
CA ASP A 317 -1.43 19.81 -11.47
C ASP A 317 -2.63 20.59 -11.99
N LYS A 318 -2.72 20.72 -13.32
CA LYS A 318 -3.83 21.45 -13.96
C LYS A 318 -5.20 20.80 -13.79
N MET A 319 -5.23 19.47 -13.62
CA MET A 319 -6.48 18.75 -13.38
C MET A 319 -6.99 18.87 -11.94
N GLY A 320 -6.14 19.19 -10.97
CA GLY A 320 -6.52 19.34 -9.57
C GLY A 320 -7.04 18.05 -8.92
N ILE A 321 -6.62 16.90 -9.40
CA ILE A 321 -7.08 15.58 -8.95
C ILE A 321 -6.26 15.04 -7.78
N TYR A 322 -6.75 13.98 -7.13
CA TYR A 322 -6.11 13.36 -5.95
C TYR A 322 -5.72 11.87 -6.18
N ASN A 323 -6.04 11.32 -7.33
CA ASN A 323 -5.78 9.94 -7.72
C ASN A 323 -5.44 9.90 -9.23
N PRO A 324 -4.42 9.17 -9.70
CA PRO A 324 -3.51 8.28 -8.95
C PRO A 324 -2.58 9.02 -7.98
N LYS A 325 -2.09 8.33 -6.93
CA LYS A 325 -1.04 8.87 -6.05
C LYS A 325 0.32 8.74 -6.71
N ILE A 326 1.15 9.77 -6.55
CA ILE A 326 2.45 9.89 -7.22
C ILE A 326 3.56 9.57 -6.23
N GLN A 327 4.44 8.64 -6.59
CA GLN A 327 5.67 8.33 -5.85
C GLN A 327 6.85 8.80 -6.69
N ILE A 328 7.70 9.66 -6.13
CA ILE A 328 8.93 10.13 -6.81
C ILE A 328 10.13 9.42 -6.19
N LYS A 329 10.77 8.58 -6.98
CA LYS A 329 12.01 7.87 -6.63
C LYS A 329 13.19 8.83 -6.81
N VAL A 330 13.62 9.44 -5.70
CA VAL A 330 14.64 10.50 -5.67
C VAL A 330 16.02 9.88 -5.71
N ALA A 331 16.70 10.02 -6.85
CA ALA A 331 18.11 9.71 -7.03
C ALA A 331 18.97 10.96 -6.79
N GLU A 332 20.28 10.79 -6.60
CA GLU A 332 21.22 11.91 -6.49
C GLU A 332 21.22 12.79 -7.76
N SER A 333 21.04 12.15 -8.92
CA SER A 333 20.94 12.80 -10.22
C SER A 333 19.57 13.42 -10.55
N THR A 334 18.58 13.32 -9.65
CA THR A 334 17.25 13.90 -9.89
C THR A 334 17.35 15.43 -10.00
N PRO A 335 16.86 16.06 -11.10
CA PRO A 335 16.98 17.49 -11.29
C PRO A 335 16.28 18.28 -10.17
N LYS A 336 16.97 19.27 -9.60
CA LYS A 336 16.40 20.15 -8.57
C LYS A 336 15.12 20.83 -9.07
N THR A 337 15.07 21.27 -10.32
CA THR A 337 13.90 21.90 -10.92
C THR A 337 12.67 21.00 -10.91
N PHE A 338 12.83 19.68 -11.10
CA PHE A 338 11.75 18.71 -11.01
C PHE A 338 11.24 18.55 -9.57
N LEU A 339 12.15 18.44 -8.60
CA LEU A 339 11.80 18.35 -7.19
C LEU A 339 11.12 19.63 -6.68
N LEU A 340 11.63 20.81 -7.06
CA LEU A 340 10.99 22.09 -6.72
C LEU A 340 9.57 22.19 -7.29
N LYS A 341 9.34 21.70 -8.53
CA LYS A 341 7.99 21.63 -9.12
C LYS A 341 7.05 20.74 -8.30
N ALA A 342 7.49 19.56 -7.93
CA ALA A 342 6.69 18.64 -7.11
C ALA A 342 6.40 19.22 -5.70
N LEU A 343 7.39 19.85 -5.07
CA LEU A 343 7.24 20.51 -3.78
C LEU A 343 6.31 21.73 -3.85
N ASP A 344 6.36 22.49 -4.98
CA ASP A 344 5.43 23.60 -5.22
C ASP A 344 3.99 23.10 -5.35
N MET A 345 3.76 21.97 -6.01
CA MET A 345 2.45 21.34 -6.04
C MET A 345 1.95 20.99 -4.63
N ILE A 346 2.81 20.38 -3.79
CA ILE A 346 2.46 20.02 -2.40
C ILE A 346 2.08 21.27 -1.59
N ARG A 347 2.86 22.36 -1.63
CA ARG A 347 2.54 23.58 -0.85
C ARG A 347 1.26 24.25 -1.29
N ARG A 348 0.79 23.99 -2.53
CA ARG A 348 -0.49 24.45 -3.06
C ARG A 348 -1.66 23.50 -2.77
N GLY A 349 -1.42 22.39 -2.06
CA GLY A 349 -2.45 21.46 -1.60
C GLY A 349 -2.53 20.11 -2.34
N HIS A 350 -1.62 19.82 -3.30
CA HIS A 350 -1.54 18.51 -3.95
C HIS A 350 -0.78 17.50 -3.08
N ASN A 351 -1.40 17.02 -2.01
CA ASN A 351 -0.77 16.12 -1.04
C ASN A 351 -0.65 14.66 -1.52
N CYS A 352 -0.91 14.40 -2.82
CA CYS A 352 -0.83 13.08 -3.43
C CYS A 352 0.61 12.60 -3.69
N ILE A 353 1.61 13.48 -3.56
CA ILE A 353 3.01 13.19 -3.88
C ILE A 353 3.75 12.69 -2.64
N VAL A 354 4.53 11.61 -2.81
CA VAL A 354 5.48 11.11 -1.82
C VAL A 354 6.86 10.97 -2.46
N PHE A 355 7.89 11.23 -1.67
CA PHE A 355 9.28 11.07 -2.07
C PHE A 355 9.85 9.80 -1.46
N VAL A 356 10.56 9.01 -2.27
CA VAL A 356 11.18 7.75 -1.87
C VAL A 356 12.67 7.81 -2.26
N SER A 357 13.56 7.57 -1.32
CA SER A 357 15.00 7.67 -1.57
C SER A 357 15.53 6.48 -2.36
N ASP A 358 15.92 6.68 -3.62
CA ASP A 358 16.51 5.64 -4.46
C ASP A 358 17.78 5.05 -3.85
N ALA A 359 18.69 5.90 -3.36
CA ALA A 359 19.94 5.47 -2.75
C ALA A 359 19.72 4.59 -1.50
N THR A 360 18.76 4.95 -0.66
CA THR A 360 18.42 4.18 0.55
C THR A 360 17.86 2.80 0.20
N ILE A 361 16.94 2.73 -0.77
CA ILE A 361 16.35 1.47 -1.24
C ILE A 361 17.42 0.57 -1.84
N ARG A 362 18.23 1.08 -2.75
CA ARG A 362 19.30 0.32 -3.39
C ARG A 362 20.25 -0.27 -2.35
N LYS A 363 20.71 0.56 -1.42
CA LYS A 363 21.60 0.10 -0.34
C LYS A 363 20.94 -0.94 0.57
N ALA A 364 19.65 -0.80 0.87
CA ALA A 364 18.92 -1.80 1.66
C ALA A 364 18.86 -3.16 0.95
N LEU A 365 18.62 -3.17 -0.35
CA LEU A 365 18.57 -4.37 -1.17
C LEU A 365 19.98 -4.99 -1.34
N GLU A 366 21.00 -4.18 -1.59
CA GLU A 366 22.39 -4.63 -1.71
C GLU A 366 22.91 -5.23 -0.40
N ASN A 367 22.51 -4.70 0.76
CA ASN A 367 22.85 -5.23 2.07
C ASN A 367 22.33 -6.66 2.30
N VAL A 368 21.31 -7.09 1.56
CA VAL A 368 20.77 -8.47 1.60
C VAL A 368 21.17 -9.31 0.38
N GLY A 369 22.19 -8.86 -0.38
CA GLY A 369 22.81 -9.62 -1.45
C GLY A 369 22.17 -9.46 -2.83
N VAL A 370 21.29 -8.46 -3.01
CA VAL A 370 20.72 -8.13 -4.33
C VAL A 370 21.77 -7.43 -5.19
N SER A 371 21.84 -7.74 -6.48
CA SER A 371 22.77 -7.06 -7.38
C SER A 371 22.40 -5.58 -7.56
N PRO A 372 23.38 -4.69 -7.79
CA PRO A 372 23.10 -3.26 -8.02
C PRO A 372 22.13 -3.02 -9.17
N GLU A 373 22.18 -3.81 -10.23
CA GLU A 373 21.28 -3.73 -11.37
C GLU A 373 19.81 -4.02 -10.96
N GLN A 374 19.60 -5.11 -10.25
CA GLN A 374 18.27 -5.48 -9.75
C GLN A 374 17.74 -4.46 -8.72
N ALA A 375 18.61 -3.99 -7.83
CA ALA A 375 18.27 -2.98 -6.84
C ALA A 375 17.84 -1.65 -7.50
N ARG A 376 18.53 -1.22 -8.56
CA ARG A 376 18.19 -0.03 -9.34
C ARG A 376 16.81 -0.13 -9.99
N LEU A 377 16.46 -1.30 -10.53
CA LEU A 377 15.18 -1.55 -11.21
C LEU A 377 14.04 -1.91 -10.27
N CYS A 378 14.24 -1.86 -8.94
CA CYS A 378 13.18 -2.19 -8.00
C CYS A 378 11.96 -1.28 -8.18
N ASP A 379 10.77 -1.89 -8.04
CA ASP A 379 9.51 -1.18 -8.10
C ASP A 379 9.21 -0.47 -6.78
N VAL A 380 8.64 0.72 -6.86
CA VAL A 380 7.96 1.39 -5.76
C VAL A 380 6.46 1.13 -5.89
N LYS A 381 5.83 0.71 -4.80
CA LYS A 381 4.45 0.23 -4.83
C LYS A 381 3.66 0.63 -3.58
N GLY A 382 2.36 0.40 -3.62
CA GLY A 382 1.50 0.55 -2.44
C GLY A 382 1.54 1.93 -1.82
N CYS A 383 1.82 1.97 -0.53
CA CYS A 383 1.92 3.21 0.24
C CYS A 383 3.33 3.83 0.13
N TYR A 384 4.33 3.04 0.46
CA TYR A 384 5.74 3.43 0.51
C TYR A 384 6.67 2.26 0.17
N GLU A 385 6.13 1.07 -0.01
CA GLU A 385 6.85 -0.17 -0.12
C GLU A 385 7.65 -0.26 -1.41
N TYR A 386 8.65 -1.09 -1.40
CA TYR A 386 9.44 -1.41 -2.58
C TYR A 386 9.73 -2.92 -2.68
N SER A 387 9.97 -3.40 -3.88
CA SER A 387 10.31 -4.80 -4.12
C SER A 387 11.10 -4.97 -5.41
N LEU A 388 11.82 -6.06 -5.53
CA LEU A 388 12.40 -6.46 -6.81
C LEU A 388 11.29 -6.78 -7.81
N GLN A 389 11.56 -6.55 -9.09
CA GLN A 389 10.65 -6.97 -10.15
C GLN A 389 10.42 -8.48 -10.11
N GLY A 390 9.18 -8.89 -10.25
CA GLY A 390 8.81 -10.31 -10.18
C GLY A 390 8.88 -10.94 -8.79
N SER A 391 8.82 -10.13 -7.73
CA SER A 391 8.84 -10.57 -6.33
C SER A 391 7.48 -10.40 -5.66
N MET A 392 7.18 -11.32 -4.73
CA MET A 392 5.99 -11.28 -3.88
C MET A 392 6.35 -10.92 -2.44
N GLY A 393 5.50 -10.13 -1.78
CA GLY A 393 5.64 -9.77 -0.37
C GLY A 393 4.28 -9.80 0.31
N THR A 394 3.88 -10.95 0.82
CA THR A 394 2.53 -11.19 1.35
C THR A 394 2.37 -10.86 2.83
N GLY A 395 1.14 -10.71 3.25
CA GLY A 395 0.76 -10.77 4.66
C GLY A 395 1.12 -9.55 5.49
N MET A 396 0.75 -8.34 5.12
CA MET A 396 0.98 -7.17 5.96
C MET A 396 0.45 -7.37 7.39
N ASN A 397 1.33 -7.85 8.28
CA ASN A 397 1.00 -8.24 9.66
C ASN A 397 1.42 -7.14 10.62
N TYR A 398 0.47 -6.36 11.14
CA TYR A 398 0.72 -5.15 11.94
C TYR A 398 0.80 -5.46 13.43
N VAL A 399 2.00 -5.56 13.98
CA VAL A 399 2.28 -5.78 15.41
C VAL A 399 2.20 -4.47 16.19
N ASN A 400 1.46 -4.48 17.29
CA ASN A 400 1.34 -3.37 18.23
C ASN A 400 2.47 -3.38 19.24
N LEU A 401 3.41 -2.44 19.14
CA LEU A 401 4.57 -2.34 20.04
C LEU A 401 4.24 -1.94 21.48
N LEU A 402 3.00 -1.48 21.77
CA LEU A 402 2.59 -1.20 23.15
C LEU A 402 2.12 -2.44 23.90
N LYS A 403 1.59 -3.46 23.23
CA LYS A 403 1.10 -4.69 23.88
C LYS A 403 2.16 -5.43 24.69
N PRO A 404 3.40 -5.62 24.22
CA PRO A 404 4.45 -6.22 25.04
C PRO A 404 4.74 -5.45 26.33
N MET A 405 4.52 -4.14 26.36
CA MET A 405 4.66 -3.33 27.57
C MET A 405 3.51 -3.57 28.57
N GLU A 406 2.26 -3.71 28.05
CA GLU A 406 1.13 -4.11 28.89
C GLU A 406 1.43 -5.46 29.57
N TYR A 407 1.97 -6.44 28.83
CA TYR A 407 2.32 -7.76 29.36
C TYR A 407 3.44 -7.71 30.41
N ALA A 408 4.47 -6.89 30.20
CA ALA A 408 5.53 -6.69 31.19
C ALA A 408 5.03 -6.04 32.49
N LEU A 409 4.02 -5.17 32.41
CA LEU A 409 3.40 -4.52 33.57
C LEU A 409 2.42 -5.40 34.33
N HIS A 410 1.76 -6.37 33.66
CA HIS A 410 0.64 -7.17 34.15
C HIS A 410 0.92 -8.67 34.19
N GLN A 411 2.17 -9.08 34.38
CA GLN A 411 2.56 -10.49 34.55
C GLN A 411 2.14 -11.39 33.34
N GLY A 412 2.23 -10.85 32.10
CA GLY A 412 1.82 -11.52 30.87
C GLY A 412 0.36 -11.30 30.49
N CYS A 413 -0.40 -10.56 31.27
CA CYS A 413 -1.79 -10.27 30.95
C CYS A 413 -1.96 -8.98 30.12
N ASP A 414 -3.01 -8.95 29.32
CA ASP A 414 -3.47 -7.80 28.57
C ASP A 414 -4.11 -6.76 29.50
N GLY A 415 -3.65 -5.52 29.40
CA GLY A 415 -4.07 -4.44 30.29
C GLY A 415 -5.56 -4.02 30.19
N LEU A 416 -6.24 -4.39 29.06
CA LEU A 416 -7.65 -4.09 28.87
C LEU A 416 -8.57 -5.25 29.21
N SER A 417 -8.24 -6.43 28.69
CA SER A 417 -9.10 -7.62 28.81
C SER A 417 -8.78 -8.47 30.03
N GLY A 418 -7.60 -8.29 30.64
CA GLY A 418 -7.08 -9.17 31.70
C GLY A 418 -6.69 -10.57 31.20
N ASN A 419 -6.81 -10.85 29.91
CA ASN A 419 -6.46 -12.15 29.38
C ASN A 419 -4.95 -12.38 29.43
N PHE A 420 -4.53 -13.60 29.80
CA PHE A 420 -3.12 -13.99 29.70
C PHE A 420 -2.74 -14.13 28.22
N ALA A 421 -1.91 -13.23 27.75
CA ALA A 421 -1.63 -13.03 26.31
C ALA A 421 -0.14 -13.06 25.97
N GLY A 422 0.72 -12.82 26.95
CA GLY A 422 2.18 -12.84 26.84
C GLY A 422 2.80 -14.05 27.51
N LEU A 423 4.03 -13.88 28.00
CA LEU A 423 4.73 -14.80 28.87
C LEU A 423 4.58 -14.39 30.33
N GLU A 424 4.64 -15.34 31.23
CA GLU A 424 4.74 -15.05 32.65
C GLU A 424 5.94 -14.13 32.93
N SER A 425 5.72 -13.04 33.67
CA SER A 425 6.72 -12.03 33.98
C SER A 425 6.68 -11.64 35.47
N PRO A 426 7.74 -10.99 35.98
CA PRO A 426 7.75 -10.44 37.34
C PRO A 426 6.60 -9.47 37.58
N LYS A 427 6.23 -9.24 38.84
CA LYS A 427 5.34 -8.15 39.22
C LYS A 427 6.00 -6.80 38.95
N ALA A 428 5.19 -5.77 38.79
CA ALA A 428 5.70 -4.42 38.54
C ALA A 428 6.67 -3.93 39.65
N GLU A 429 6.44 -4.29 40.90
CA GLU A 429 7.29 -3.95 42.05
C GLU A 429 8.64 -4.70 42.05
N ASP A 430 8.79 -5.80 41.33
CA ASP A 430 9.95 -6.69 41.44
C ASP A 430 11.06 -6.34 40.42
N TYR A 431 10.86 -5.37 39.54
CA TYR A 431 11.90 -4.92 38.63
C TYR A 431 12.90 -3.99 39.29
N PRO A 432 14.18 -4.41 39.46
CA PRO A 432 15.17 -3.62 40.22
C PRO A 432 15.69 -2.41 39.45
N THR A 433 15.70 -2.48 38.09
CA THR A 433 16.24 -1.44 37.22
C THR A 433 15.40 -1.30 35.94
N PHE A 434 15.57 -0.18 35.25
CA PHE A 434 14.97 0.03 33.93
C PHE A 434 15.43 -1.03 32.91
N GLU A 435 16.69 -1.39 32.96
CA GLU A 435 17.27 -2.38 32.04
C GLU A 435 16.60 -3.76 32.21
N ALA A 436 16.27 -4.14 33.46
CA ALA A 436 15.53 -5.37 33.74
C ALA A 436 14.10 -5.33 33.19
N PHE A 437 13.39 -4.21 33.36
CA PHE A 437 12.07 -3.98 32.80
C PHE A 437 12.12 -3.97 31.24
N PHE A 438 13.08 -3.27 30.65
CA PHE A 438 13.23 -3.20 29.20
C PHE A 438 13.63 -4.55 28.58
N ALA A 439 14.41 -5.35 29.28
CA ALA A 439 14.72 -6.72 28.88
C ALA A 439 13.44 -7.58 28.85
N GLU A 440 12.56 -7.46 29.87
CA GLU A 440 11.28 -8.17 29.88
C GLU A 440 10.35 -7.68 28.76
N TYR A 441 10.26 -6.37 28.50
CA TYR A 441 9.54 -5.83 27.34
C TYR A 441 10.01 -6.50 26.02
N LYS A 442 11.33 -6.58 25.80
CA LYS A 442 11.90 -7.23 24.61
C LYS A 442 11.59 -8.74 24.57
N LYS A 443 11.58 -9.41 25.71
CA LYS A 443 11.20 -10.84 25.80
C LYS A 443 9.74 -11.04 25.40
N GLN A 444 8.82 -10.22 25.88
CA GLN A 444 7.40 -10.22 25.52
C GLN A 444 7.21 -9.91 24.02
N LEU A 445 7.93 -8.92 23.48
CA LEU A 445 7.91 -8.58 22.06
C LEU A 445 8.44 -9.75 21.20
N GLY A 446 9.51 -10.40 21.63
CA GLY A 446 10.04 -11.59 20.96
C GLY A 446 9.02 -12.73 20.89
N TYR A 447 8.28 -12.95 21.98
CA TYR A 447 7.18 -13.92 22.00
C TYR A 447 6.06 -13.55 20.99
N VAL A 448 5.61 -12.30 20.99
CA VAL A 448 4.58 -11.82 20.04
C VAL A 448 5.03 -12.04 18.59
N ILE A 449 6.29 -11.71 18.28
CA ILE A 449 6.86 -11.93 16.94
C ILE A 449 6.85 -13.42 16.58
N ASP A 450 7.32 -14.29 17.47
CA ASP A 450 7.38 -15.73 17.21
C ASP A 450 6.01 -16.35 16.99
N GLN A 451 5.02 -15.94 17.79
CA GLN A 451 3.64 -16.38 17.63
C GLN A 451 3.03 -15.90 16.31
N THR A 452 3.29 -14.63 15.95
CA THR A 452 2.83 -14.06 14.66
C THR A 452 3.43 -14.87 13.49
N ILE A 453 4.74 -15.11 13.50
CA ILE A 453 5.42 -15.89 12.47
C ILE A 453 4.83 -17.29 12.37
N GLN A 454 4.59 -17.97 13.49
CA GLN A 454 4.02 -19.31 13.50
C GLN A 454 2.61 -19.35 12.91
N ILE A 455 1.74 -18.40 13.31
CA ILE A 455 0.36 -18.32 12.80
C ILE A 455 0.38 -18.08 11.30
N VAL A 456 1.18 -17.11 10.86
CA VAL A 456 1.24 -16.69 9.46
C VAL A 456 1.84 -17.78 8.57
N ASN A 457 2.95 -18.39 8.95
CA ASN A 457 3.57 -19.47 8.17
C ASN A 457 2.56 -20.61 7.94
N THR A 458 1.72 -20.93 8.93
CA THR A 458 0.73 -22.02 8.81
C THR A 458 -0.28 -21.74 7.70
N TYR A 459 -0.85 -20.52 7.61
CA TYR A 459 -1.86 -20.25 6.58
C TYR A 459 -1.24 -19.87 5.22
N GLU A 460 -0.03 -19.34 5.20
CA GLU A 460 0.63 -18.99 3.94
C GLU A 460 0.97 -20.22 3.07
N ASP A 461 1.05 -21.39 3.66
CA ASP A 461 1.16 -22.63 2.89
C ASP A 461 -0.06 -22.91 1.99
N TYR A 462 -1.18 -22.22 2.24
CA TYR A 462 -2.41 -22.38 1.48
C TYR A 462 -2.75 -21.20 0.55
N LEU A 463 -1.89 -20.17 0.42
CA LEU A 463 -2.23 -18.98 -0.36
C LEU A 463 -2.55 -19.29 -1.83
N ALA A 464 -1.75 -20.12 -2.49
CA ALA A 464 -2.01 -20.51 -3.88
C ALA A 464 -3.22 -21.44 -4.02
N TYR A 465 -3.60 -22.17 -2.96
CA TYR A 465 -4.86 -22.93 -2.92
C TYR A 465 -6.07 -21.97 -2.84
N ILE A 466 -5.99 -20.94 -1.98
CA ILE A 466 -7.05 -19.95 -1.77
C ILE A 466 -7.22 -19.04 -2.99
N ASN A 467 -6.12 -18.57 -3.58
CA ASN A 467 -6.16 -17.56 -4.63
C ASN A 467 -5.03 -17.73 -5.67
N PRO A 468 -5.06 -18.79 -6.48
CA PRO A 468 -4.03 -18.99 -7.52
C PRO A 468 -4.01 -17.82 -8.51
N GLN A 469 -2.81 -17.37 -8.90
CA GLN A 469 -2.56 -16.11 -9.61
C GLN A 469 -2.07 -16.33 -11.05
N SER A 470 -2.95 -16.82 -11.93
CA SER A 470 -2.59 -17.14 -13.31
C SER A 470 -2.18 -15.91 -14.13
N MET A 471 -2.89 -14.79 -13.96
CA MET A 471 -2.61 -13.56 -14.73
C MET A 471 -1.27 -12.93 -14.33
N LEU A 472 -1.01 -12.80 -13.02
CA LEU A 472 0.25 -12.25 -12.51
C LEU A 472 1.42 -13.18 -12.80
N SER A 473 1.27 -14.50 -12.54
CA SER A 473 2.33 -15.49 -12.69
C SER A 473 2.88 -15.55 -14.12
N ALA A 474 2.04 -15.30 -15.14
CA ALA A 474 2.48 -15.23 -16.52
C ALA A 474 3.45 -14.07 -16.78
N THR A 475 3.40 -13.01 -15.99
CA THR A 475 4.34 -11.88 -16.13
C THR A 475 5.69 -12.13 -15.47
N TYR A 476 5.79 -13.17 -14.61
CA TYR A 476 7.01 -13.50 -13.85
C TYR A 476 7.80 -14.60 -14.55
N PRO A 477 9.00 -14.31 -15.12
CA PRO A 477 9.80 -15.32 -15.81
C PRO A 477 10.06 -16.57 -14.98
N THR A 478 10.36 -16.37 -13.70
CA THR A 478 10.66 -17.47 -12.77
C THR A 478 9.44 -18.35 -12.48
N CYS A 479 8.22 -17.80 -12.50
CA CYS A 479 7.00 -18.61 -12.39
C CYS A 479 6.85 -19.53 -13.60
N ILE A 480 7.05 -18.98 -14.80
CA ILE A 480 6.99 -19.73 -16.07
C ILE A 480 8.06 -20.79 -16.12
N GLU A 481 9.30 -20.46 -15.75
CA GLU A 481 10.41 -21.41 -15.73
C GLU A 481 10.19 -22.56 -14.74
N LYS A 482 9.78 -22.24 -13.52
CA LYS A 482 9.54 -23.22 -12.45
C LYS A 482 8.23 -23.98 -12.60
N ALA A 483 7.29 -23.49 -13.41
CA ALA A 483 5.88 -23.91 -13.47
C ALA A 483 5.22 -23.86 -12.09
N LYS A 484 5.36 -22.71 -11.39
CA LYS A 484 4.84 -22.48 -10.05
C LYS A 484 4.15 -21.12 -9.95
N ASP A 485 3.05 -21.10 -9.22
CA ASP A 485 2.31 -19.87 -8.92
C ASP A 485 3.19 -18.86 -8.16
N ALA A 486 2.95 -17.57 -8.41
CA ALA A 486 3.64 -16.47 -7.75
C ALA A 486 3.51 -16.54 -6.22
N LEU A 487 2.38 -17.01 -5.69
CA LEU A 487 2.15 -17.20 -4.25
C LEU A 487 2.78 -18.49 -3.70
N GLN A 488 3.23 -19.40 -4.55
CA GLN A 488 3.75 -20.73 -4.17
C GLN A 488 5.23 -20.91 -4.44
N GLY A 489 6.03 -19.86 -4.30
CA GLY A 489 7.47 -19.95 -4.53
C GLY A 489 7.90 -19.79 -5.98
N GLY A 490 7.00 -19.41 -6.89
CA GLY A 490 7.32 -19.14 -8.30
C GLY A 490 8.08 -17.82 -8.50
N ALA A 491 7.79 -16.81 -7.72
CA ALA A 491 8.41 -15.49 -7.83
C ALA A 491 9.93 -15.47 -7.61
N VAL A 492 10.60 -14.38 -7.97
CA VAL A 492 12.04 -14.17 -7.76
C VAL A 492 12.38 -14.23 -6.27
N THR A 493 11.65 -13.51 -5.45
CA THR A 493 11.64 -13.66 -3.98
C THR A 493 10.20 -13.79 -3.49
N ASN A 494 10.00 -14.61 -2.46
CA ASN A 494 8.70 -14.92 -1.88
C ASN A 494 8.70 -14.53 -0.40
N ASN A 495 8.71 -13.23 -0.13
CA ASN A 495 8.82 -12.72 1.22
C ASN A 495 7.47 -12.69 1.93
N THR A 496 7.51 -12.77 3.27
CA THR A 496 6.39 -12.49 4.14
C THR A 496 6.68 -11.25 4.96
N VAL A 497 5.72 -10.35 5.10
CA VAL A 497 5.91 -9.02 5.66
C VAL A 497 5.35 -8.93 7.06
N ILE A 498 6.13 -8.39 7.99
CA ILE A 498 5.67 -7.95 9.30
C ILE A 498 5.90 -6.44 9.45
N MET A 499 4.90 -5.74 9.97
CA MET A 499 4.91 -4.30 10.17
C MET A 499 4.88 -4.00 11.67
N PHE A 500 5.75 -3.11 12.12
CA PHE A 500 5.78 -2.71 13.53
C PHE A 500 5.19 -1.31 13.70
N GLY A 501 4.04 -1.24 14.38
CA GLY A 501 3.33 0.02 14.61
C GLY A 501 3.66 0.67 15.95
N PHE A 502 3.54 2.01 15.99
CA PHE A 502 3.51 2.81 17.20
C PHE A 502 4.85 2.92 17.93
N ILE A 503 5.93 2.97 17.16
CA ILE A 503 7.30 3.05 17.69
C ILE A 503 7.49 4.28 18.57
N ALA A 504 6.91 5.43 18.21
CA ALA A 504 7.00 6.66 19.00
C ALA A 504 6.31 6.52 20.36
N ASP A 505 5.09 5.93 20.37
CA ASP A 505 4.37 5.71 21.64
C ASP A 505 5.12 4.75 22.57
N ALA A 506 5.72 3.70 22.01
CA ALA A 506 6.51 2.74 22.77
C ALA A 506 7.80 3.38 23.32
N ALA A 507 8.55 4.11 22.49
CA ALA A 507 9.79 4.78 22.90
C ALA A 507 9.53 5.87 23.94
N ASP A 508 8.49 6.70 23.76
CA ASP A 508 8.11 7.74 24.70
C ASP A 508 7.63 7.16 26.04
N SER A 509 6.90 6.04 26.01
CA SER A 509 6.46 5.34 27.22
C SER A 509 7.64 4.78 28.01
N LEU A 510 8.58 4.10 27.35
CA LEU A 510 9.80 3.57 27.97
C LEU A 510 10.69 4.70 28.50
N THR A 511 10.79 5.82 27.78
CA THR A 511 11.51 7.02 28.23
C THR A 511 10.92 7.56 29.52
N ASN A 512 9.59 7.69 29.58
CA ASN A 512 8.93 8.18 30.81
C ASN A 512 9.05 7.18 31.97
N ILE A 513 8.93 5.86 31.71
CA ILE A 513 9.16 4.83 32.73
C ILE A 513 10.58 4.97 33.28
N LYS A 514 11.61 5.06 32.43
CA LYS A 514 12.98 5.25 32.87
C LYS A 514 13.13 6.48 33.75
N LYS A 515 12.67 7.65 33.28
CA LYS A 515 12.84 8.93 33.96
C LYS A 515 12.05 9.04 35.27
N TYR A 516 10.76 8.71 35.24
CA TYR A 516 9.86 8.99 36.37
C TYR A 516 9.90 7.90 37.42
N VAL A 517 10.11 6.63 37.04
CA VAL A 517 10.14 5.51 37.96
C VAL A 517 11.57 5.22 38.44
N PHE A 518 12.49 4.96 37.53
CA PHE A 518 13.81 4.44 37.90
C PHE A 518 14.82 5.54 38.21
N ASP A 519 14.96 6.57 37.38
CA ASP A 519 15.97 7.63 37.60
C ASP A 519 15.55 8.62 38.70
N ASN A 520 14.37 9.23 38.57
CA ASN A 520 13.89 10.27 39.47
C ASN A 520 13.08 9.75 40.66
N LYS A 521 12.67 8.48 40.66
CA LYS A 521 11.88 7.83 41.71
C LYS A 521 10.67 8.65 42.17
N LYS A 522 9.98 9.31 41.25
CA LYS A 522 8.78 10.12 41.52
C LYS A 522 7.57 9.27 41.91
N LEU A 523 7.51 8.05 41.36
CA LEU A 523 6.50 7.03 41.61
C LEU A 523 7.12 5.65 41.41
N THR A 524 6.49 4.62 41.98
CA THR A 524 6.86 3.23 41.73
C THR A 524 6.26 2.75 40.40
N LEU A 525 6.80 1.66 39.86
CA LEU A 525 6.23 1.06 38.61
C LEU A 525 4.80 0.55 38.85
N SER A 526 4.49 0.04 40.06
CA SER A 526 3.13 -0.34 40.46
C SER A 526 2.18 0.85 40.47
N GLN A 527 2.61 2.00 41.03
CA GLN A 527 1.79 3.22 41.03
C GLN A 527 1.52 3.74 39.63
N LEU A 528 2.51 3.61 38.73
CA LEU A 528 2.31 3.96 37.32
C LEU A 528 1.31 3.00 36.67
N ARG A 529 1.47 1.67 36.83
CA ARG A 529 0.52 0.67 36.34
C ARG A 529 -0.90 0.98 36.82
N ASP A 530 -1.10 1.21 38.10
CA ASP A 530 -2.42 1.49 38.67
C ASP A 530 -3.05 2.78 38.10
N ALA A 531 -2.24 3.80 37.77
CA ALA A 531 -2.69 5.01 37.10
C ALA A 531 -3.09 4.74 35.65
N LEU A 532 -2.38 3.85 34.92
CA LEU A 532 -2.71 3.42 33.56
C LEU A 532 -4.00 2.60 33.57
N ASP A 533 -4.16 1.67 34.51
CA ASP A 533 -5.37 0.84 34.63
C ASP A 533 -6.61 1.68 34.93
N ALA A 534 -6.46 2.75 35.69
CA ALA A 534 -7.50 3.75 35.97
C ALA A 534 -7.71 4.74 34.78
N ASP A 535 -7.04 4.56 33.63
CA ASP A 535 -7.03 5.53 32.52
C ASP A 535 -6.74 6.97 33.01
N PHE A 536 -5.81 7.10 33.95
CA PHE A 536 -5.44 8.31 34.62
C PHE A 536 -6.55 8.97 35.46
N ALA A 537 -7.68 8.31 35.74
CA ALA A 537 -8.70 8.83 36.63
C ALA A 537 -8.11 9.03 38.04
N GLY A 538 -8.18 10.26 38.57
CA GLY A 538 -7.54 10.65 39.85
C GLY A 538 -6.02 10.87 39.73
N ASN A 539 -5.43 10.73 38.53
CA ASN A 539 -4.01 10.95 38.26
C ASN A 539 -3.79 11.91 37.06
N GLU A 540 -4.71 12.88 36.86
CA GLU A 540 -4.68 13.81 35.73
C GLU A 540 -3.44 14.70 35.71
N LEU A 541 -2.90 15.02 36.89
CA LEU A 541 -1.65 15.77 37.01
C LEU A 541 -0.46 14.95 36.48
N LEU A 542 -0.39 13.66 36.85
CA LEU A 542 0.63 12.76 36.32
C LEU A 542 0.51 12.65 34.78
N GLN A 543 -0.69 12.45 34.26
CA GLN A 543 -0.92 12.42 32.82
C GLN A 543 -0.38 13.66 32.11
N LYS A 544 -0.73 14.86 32.62
CA LYS A 544 -0.23 16.13 32.09
C LYS A 544 1.28 16.24 32.13
N GLN A 545 1.92 15.75 33.21
CA GLN A 545 3.38 15.74 33.34
C GLN A 545 4.03 14.82 32.30
N LEU A 546 3.49 13.61 32.10
CA LEU A 546 3.98 12.65 31.09
C LEU A 546 3.83 13.18 29.67
N LEU A 547 2.73 13.86 29.35
CA LEU A 547 2.50 14.51 28.06
C LEU A 547 3.43 15.72 27.85
N ALA A 548 3.67 16.52 28.90
CA ALA A 548 4.46 17.74 28.82
C ALA A 548 5.98 17.49 28.79
N ASP A 549 6.43 16.26 29.05
CA ASP A 549 7.84 15.93 28.99
C ASP A 549 8.41 16.22 27.61
N ARG A 550 9.58 16.87 27.57
CA ARG A 550 10.22 17.29 26.32
C ARG A 550 11.09 16.22 25.68
N ASP A 551 11.44 15.18 26.43
CA ASP A 551 12.21 14.05 25.91
C ASP A 551 11.23 13.09 25.22
N LYS A 552 10.91 13.41 23.96
CA LYS A 552 10.02 12.66 23.09
C LYS A 552 10.75 12.29 21.80
N TYR A 553 10.46 11.09 21.30
CA TYR A 553 10.91 10.64 19.98
C TYR A 553 10.39 11.59 18.88
N GLY A 554 11.18 11.77 17.85
CA GLY A 554 10.85 12.70 16.75
C GLY A 554 11.28 14.15 17.01
N ASN A 555 11.98 14.43 18.12
CA ASN A 555 12.47 15.74 18.50
C ASN A 555 14.01 15.82 18.66
N ASN A 556 14.72 14.87 18.07
CA ASN A 556 16.18 14.75 18.13
C ASN A 556 16.72 14.74 19.58
N LYS A 557 16.02 14.02 20.46
CA LYS A 557 16.46 13.82 21.86
C LYS A 557 17.16 12.47 21.99
N ASP A 558 18.31 12.45 22.65
CA ASP A 558 19.17 11.26 22.68
C ASP A 558 18.50 10.04 23.33
N LEU A 559 17.85 10.21 24.48
CA LEU A 559 17.27 9.09 25.23
C LEU A 559 16.13 8.39 24.48
N PRO A 560 15.03 9.10 24.05
CA PRO A 560 13.95 8.42 23.34
C PRO A 560 14.39 7.87 21.97
N ASP A 561 15.31 8.57 21.27
CA ASP A 561 15.83 8.08 19.99
C ASP A 561 16.69 6.81 20.18
N ALA A 562 17.49 6.74 21.27
CA ALA A 562 18.27 5.54 21.59
C ALA A 562 17.36 4.34 21.95
N ILE A 563 16.29 4.57 22.71
CA ILE A 563 15.30 3.53 23.05
C ILE A 563 14.58 3.05 21.78
N ALA A 564 14.14 3.97 20.91
CA ALA A 564 13.53 3.62 19.63
C ALA A 564 14.49 2.77 18.77
N LYS A 565 15.75 3.20 18.69
CA LYS A 565 16.79 2.45 17.95
C LYS A 565 17.00 1.06 18.51
N GLU A 566 17.02 0.88 19.84
CA GLU A 566 17.17 -0.45 20.45
C GLU A 566 15.98 -1.36 20.16
N ILE A 567 14.74 -0.83 20.12
CA ILE A 567 13.56 -1.58 19.67
C ILE A 567 13.72 -2.00 18.21
N VAL A 568 14.10 -1.06 17.33
CA VAL A 568 14.35 -1.33 15.90
C VAL A 568 15.42 -2.39 15.72
N ASP A 569 16.55 -2.27 16.44
CA ASP A 569 17.65 -3.24 16.39
C ASP A 569 17.18 -4.63 16.82
N PHE A 570 16.37 -4.70 17.87
CA PHE A 570 15.80 -5.96 18.36
C PHE A 570 14.88 -6.61 17.33
N VAL A 571 13.91 -5.88 16.77
CA VAL A 571 12.95 -6.48 15.81
C VAL A 571 13.66 -6.88 14.51
N CYS A 572 14.63 -6.10 14.02
CA CYS A 572 15.44 -6.48 12.87
C CYS A 572 16.18 -7.80 13.11
N SER A 573 16.84 -7.93 14.26
CA SER A 573 17.58 -9.16 14.61
C SER A 573 16.67 -10.38 14.78
N ARG A 574 15.41 -10.16 15.14
CA ARG A 574 14.45 -11.24 15.42
C ARG A 574 13.70 -11.70 14.16
N VAL A 575 13.56 -10.85 13.14
CA VAL A 575 12.72 -11.09 11.97
C VAL A 575 13.51 -11.34 10.70
N CYS A 576 14.49 -10.46 10.37
CA CYS A 576 15.13 -10.48 9.08
C CYS A 576 15.80 -11.81 8.77
N GLY A 577 15.49 -12.37 7.58
CA GLY A 577 16.09 -13.62 7.09
C GLY A 577 15.51 -14.89 7.73
N ARG A 578 14.53 -14.81 8.64
CA ARG A 578 13.85 -16.03 9.12
C ARG A 578 13.06 -16.69 7.97
N PRO A 579 13.09 -18.02 7.87
CA PRO A 579 12.28 -18.73 6.87
C PRO A 579 10.78 -18.45 7.06
N ASN A 580 10.07 -18.24 5.96
CA ASN A 580 8.61 -18.17 5.95
C ASN A 580 7.96 -19.53 5.68
N ALA A 581 6.73 -19.59 5.21
CA ALA A 581 6.02 -20.82 4.91
C ALA A 581 6.81 -21.70 3.92
N VAL A 582 6.78 -23.04 4.14
CA VAL A 582 7.59 -24.00 3.37
C VAL A 582 7.26 -23.96 1.88
N THR A 583 6.00 -23.88 1.52
CA THR A 583 5.56 -23.84 0.11
C THR A 583 6.03 -22.58 -0.61
N ARG A 584 6.25 -21.48 0.12
CA ARG A 584 6.74 -20.22 -0.41
C ARG A 584 8.26 -20.20 -0.57
N GLY A 585 9.01 -20.83 0.36
CA GLY A 585 10.46 -20.98 0.28
C GLY A 585 11.26 -19.67 0.32
N GLY A 586 10.72 -18.64 0.99
CA GLY A 586 11.35 -17.33 1.13
C GLY A 586 11.67 -16.97 2.58
N SER A 587 11.65 -15.68 2.89
CA SER A 587 12.00 -15.18 4.21
C SER A 587 11.07 -14.05 4.69
N TRP A 588 11.10 -13.83 6.00
CA TRP A 588 10.48 -12.69 6.64
C TRP A 588 11.28 -11.42 6.40
N ILE A 589 10.54 -10.36 6.05
CA ILE A 589 11.04 -8.99 5.93
C ILE A 589 10.16 -8.06 6.77
N LEU A 590 10.62 -6.88 7.05
CA LEU A 590 9.90 -5.96 7.93
C LEU A 590 9.80 -4.53 7.38
N GLY A 591 8.78 -3.82 7.89
CA GLY A 591 8.54 -2.41 7.68
C GLY A 591 7.89 -1.75 8.88
N PHE A 592 7.65 -0.45 8.77
CA PHE A 592 7.16 0.37 9.90
C PHE A 592 6.01 1.32 9.54
N HIS A 593 5.35 1.15 8.41
CA HIS A 593 4.13 1.92 8.20
C HIS A 593 2.94 1.23 8.86
N VAL A 594 1.92 1.99 9.22
CA VAL A 594 0.81 1.49 10.04
C VAL A 594 -0.55 1.49 9.33
N ALA A 595 -0.62 2.01 8.11
CA ALA A 595 -1.90 2.18 7.41
C ALA A 595 -2.97 2.82 8.34
N ARG A 596 -4.13 2.19 8.52
CA ARG A 596 -5.17 2.65 9.46
C ARG A 596 -5.02 2.11 10.88
N MET A 597 -4.00 1.33 11.18
CA MET A 597 -3.88 0.65 12.48
C MET A 597 -3.78 1.62 13.65
N SER A 598 -3.33 2.87 13.40
CA SER A 598 -3.34 3.94 14.43
C SER A 598 -4.74 4.23 14.98
N TYR A 599 -5.79 3.99 14.19
CA TYR A 599 -7.20 4.08 14.59
C TYR A 599 -7.78 2.72 14.97
N ASP A 600 -7.55 1.69 14.16
CA ASP A 600 -8.18 0.37 14.30
C ASP A 600 -7.70 -0.41 15.54
N GLN A 601 -6.45 -0.19 15.97
CA GLN A 601 -5.90 -0.80 17.20
C GLN A 601 -6.02 0.09 18.44
N ALA A 602 -6.31 1.37 18.29
CA ALA A 602 -6.45 2.29 19.42
C ALA A 602 -7.49 1.84 20.45
N PRO A 603 -8.71 1.41 20.08
CA PRO A 603 -9.72 0.91 21.04
C PRO A 603 -9.30 -0.37 21.76
N LYS A 604 -8.32 -1.10 21.24
CA LYS A 604 -7.79 -2.35 21.79
C LYS A 604 -6.50 -2.17 22.59
N THR A 605 -6.04 -0.92 22.79
CA THR A 605 -4.77 -0.59 23.48
C THR A 605 -5.07 0.21 24.73
N ALA A 606 -4.57 -0.23 25.87
CA ALA A 606 -4.70 0.42 27.17
C ALA A 606 -4.06 1.82 27.19
N ALA A 607 -4.28 2.59 28.24
CA ALA A 607 -3.53 3.81 28.48
C ALA A 607 -2.03 3.51 28.53
N SER A 608 -1.19 4.44 28.11
CA SER A 608 0.25 4.22 27.99
C SER A 608 1.07 5.31 28.70
N ALA A 609 2.28 4.94 29.11
CA ALA A 609 3.13 5.80 29.94
C ALA A 609 3.66 7.05 29.24
N ASN A 610 3.41 7.22 27.94
CA ASN A 610 3.62 8.50 27.24
C ASN A 610 2.56 9.57 27.55
N GLY A 611 1.49 9.19 28.30
CA GLY A 611 0.37 10.04 28.70
C GLY A 611 -0.89 9.86 27.84
N ARG A 612 -0.88 8.94 26.86
CA ARG A 612 -2.03 8.60 25.99
C ARG A 612 -3.09 7.85 26.81
N ARG A 613 -4.36 8.25 26.71
CA ARG A 613 -5.49 7.53 27.28
C ARG A 613 -5.89 6.34 26.43
N LYS A 614 -6.61 5.39 27.04
CA LYS A 614 -7.26 4.28 26.36
C LYS A 614 -8.08 4.77 25.18
N GLY A 615 -7.95 4.09 24.03
CA GLY A 615 -8.72 4.38 22.84
C GLY A 615 -8.31 5.63 22.04
N GLN A 616 -7.41 6.45 22.56
CA GLN A 616 -6.87 7.57 21.79
C GLN A 616 -5.98 7.07 20.66
N GLU A 617 -5.96 7.82 19.55
CA GLU A 617 -5.16 7.55 18.37
C GLU A 617 -3.70 7.23 18.71
N LEU A 618 -3.12 6.26 18.03
CA LEU A 618 -1.73 5.83 18.16
C LEU A 618 -0.84 6.55 17.14
N SER A 619 0.47 6.57 17.39
CA SER A 619 1.43 7.22 16.49
C SER A 619 1.44 6.58 15.11
N LYS A 620 1.80 7.38 14.09
CA LYS A 620 1.82 6.96 12.68
C LYS A 620 3.25 6.70 12.21
N ASN A 621 3.45 5.58 11.53
CA ASN A 621 4.70 5.27 10.85
C ASN A 621 5.94 5.47 11.76
N PHE A 622 6.98 6.12 11.25
CA PHE A 622 8.15 6.56 12.05
C PHE A 622 8.01 7.96 12.66
N SER A 623 6.86 8.60 12.53
CA SER A 623 6.64 9.97 13.02
C SER A 623 6.53 10.02 14.53
N ALA A 624 6.72 11.20 15.12
CA ALA A 624 6.48 11.44 16.54
C ALA A 624 5.06 11.03 16.97
N SER A 625 4.86 10.73 18.25
CA SER A 625 3.52 10.56 18.82
C SER A 625 2.65 11.77 18.53
N MET A 626 1.34 11.56 18.41
CA MET A 626 0.40 12.60 17.97
C MET A 626 0.51 13.89 18.83
N GLY A 627 0.79 15.00 18.15
CA GLY A 627 0.98 16.31 18.80
C GLY A 627 2.30 16.48 19.56
N MET A 628 3.27 15.57 19.42
CA MET A 628 4.54 15.62 20.13
C MET A 628 5.73 16.08 19.25
N ASN A 629 5.52 16.43 17.99
CA ASN A 629 6.55 17.04 17.14
C ASN A 629 6.70 18.53 17.50
N ARG A 630 7.51 18.84 18.51
CA ARG A 630 7.62 20.17 19.12
C ARG A 630 8.92 20.92 18.81
N GLU A 631 9.88 20.25 18.17
CA GLU A 631 11.18 20.83 17.82
C GLU A 631 11.32 21.04 16.29
N GLY A 632 10.20 20.89 15.57
CA GLY A 632 10.08 21.18 14.15
C GLY A 632 10.60 20.10 13.20
N ALA A 633 10.46 20.36 11.91
CA ALA A 633 10.70 19.40 10.83
C ALA A 633 12.14 18.85 10.79
N THR A 634 13.14 19.71 11.01
CA THR A 634 14.55 19.29 11.02
C THR A 634 14.82 18.28 12.13
N ALA A 635 14.29 18.53 13.33
CA ALA A 635 14.45 17.62 14.45
C ALA A 635 13.78 16.26 14.20
N ALA A 636 12.60 16.26 13.57
CA ALA A 636 11.92 15.04 13.17
C ALA A 636 12.78 14.21 12.20
N ILE A 637 13.34 14.82 11.16
CA ILE A 637 14.23 14.16 10.21
C ILE A 637 15.47 13.59 10.91
N LEU A 638 16.11 14.37 11.79
CA LEU A 638 17.31 13.94 12.51
C LEU A 638 17.02 12.75 13.43
N SER A 639 15.86 12.73 14.09
CA SER A 639 15.41 11.63 14.94
C SER A 639 15.21 10.34 14.14
N VAL A 640 14.35 10.42 13.11
CA VAL A 640 13.95 9.26 12.30
C VAL A 640 15.15 8.64 11.58
N THR A 641 16.04 9.44 11.03
CA THR A 641 17.20 8.95 10.29
C THR A 641 18.28 8.28 11.15
N LYS A 642 18.21 8.38 12.51
CA LYS A 642 19.05 7.57 13.42
C LYS A 642 18.72 6.07 13.34
N MET A 643 17.53 5.71 12.83
CA MET A 643 17.08 4.32 12.68
C MET A 643 17.75 3.59 11.52
N ASP A 644 18.33 4.32 10.56
CA ASP A 644 19.01 3.84 9.35
C ASP A 644 18.14 2.88 8.51
N ALA A 645 17.33 3.44 7.63
CA ALA A 645 16.39 2.69 6.81
C ALA A 645 17.04 1.75 5.75
N THR A 646 18.36 1.80 5.58
CA THR A 646 19.08 0.80 4.77
C THR A 646 19.06 -0.61 5.36
N ARG A 647 18.48 -0.78 6.55
CA ARG A 647 18.31 -2.07 7.23
C ARG A 647 16.93 -2.69 6.99
N PHE A 648 16.00 -1.94 6.42
CA PHE A 648 14.63 -2.40 6.18
C PHE A 648 14.46 -2.74 4.70
N THR A 649 13.93 -3.91 4.41
CA THR A 649 13.78 -4.40 3.04
C THR A 649 12.35 -4.31 2.53
N TYR A 650 11.51 -3.52 3.20
CA TYR A 650 10.14 -3.29 2.77
C TYR A 650 9.74 -1.82 2.80
N ASP A 651 9.70 -1.17 3.97
CA ASP A 651 9.43 0.26 4.07
C ASP A 651 9.81 0.88 5.42
N ALA A 652 9.88 2.22 5.43
CA ALA A 652 9.88 3.08 6.61
C ALA A 652 9.56 4.51 6.18
N SER A 653 8.50 5.11 6.70
CA SER A 653 8.05 6.43 6.24
C SER A 653 7.98 7.47 7.35
N LEU A 654 8.31 8.71 7.00
CA LEU A 654 8.12 9.91 7.80
C LEU A 654 6.95 10.73 7.26
N ASP A 655 5.98 11.01 8.12
CA ASP A 655 4.86 11.91 7.86
C ASP A 655 5.23 13.29 8.41
N LEU A 656 5.43 14.26 7.52
CA LEU A 656 5.85 15.61 7.90
C LEU A 656 4.70 16.60 7.70
N GLY A 657 4.28 17.25 8.77
CA GLY A 657 3.35 18.37 8.72
C GLY A 657 4.12 19.71 8.66
N LEU A 658 3.75 20.60 7.77
CA LEU A 658 4.30 21.94 7.67
C LEU A 658 3.18 22.99 7.67
N LEU A 659 3.43 24.13 8.31
CA LEU A 659 2.51 25.27 8.25
C LEU A 659 2.62 25.96 6.88
N PRO A 660 1.50 26.43 6.29
CA PRO A 660 1.54 27.20 5.05
C PRO A 660 2.46 28.42 5.12
N SER A 661 2.56 29.07 6.29
CA SER A 661 3.45 30.22 6.51
C SER A 661 4.94 29.88 6.40
N ALA A 662 5.34 28.65 6.78
CA ALA A 662 6.72 28.19 6.74
C ALA A 662 7.23 27.84 5.34
N VAL A 663 6.32 27.66 4.38
CA VAL A 663 6.64 27.20 3.01
C VAL A 663 6.33 28.24 1.95
N GLN A 664 6.12 29.51 2.35
CA GLN A 664 5.81 30.61 1.43
C GLN A 664 7.05 31.11 0.68
N GLY A 665 6.83 31.64 -0.52
CA GLY A 665 7.87 32.22 -1.34
C GLY A 665 8.90 31.22 -1.86
N GLU A 666 9.98 31.73 -2.39
CA GLU A 666 11.10 30.92 -2.89
C GLU A 666 11.91 30.32 -1.71
N ASP A 667 12.11 31.09 -0.65
CA ASP A 667 12.85 30.61 0.54
C ASP A 667 12.16 29.44 1.21
N GLY A 668 10.81 29.46 1.31
CA GLY A 668 10.02 28.35 1.84
C GLY A 668 10.12 27.11 0.96
N LEU A 669 10.12 27.27 -0.35
CA LEU A 669 10.29 26.18 -1.32
C LEU A 669 11.70 25.57 -1.24
N GLU A 670 12.73 26.41 -1.14
CA GLU A 670 14.13 25.97 -0.95
C GLU A 670 14.31 25.25 0.39
N ALA A 671 13.63 25.71 1.45
CA ALA A 671 13.65 25.03 2.73
C ALA A 671 13.04 23.63 2.64
N MET A 672 11.89 23.46 1.95
CA MET A 672 11.30 22.15 1.68
C MET A 672 12.27 21.23 0.92
N TYR A 673 12.94 21.74 -0.11
CA TYR A 673 13.97 21.02 -0.85
C TYR A 673 15.13 20.61 0.05
N GLY A 674 15.62 21.50 0.92
CA GLY A 674 16.67 21.21 1.88
C GLY A 674 16.30 20.11 2.88
N LEU A 675 15.06 20.11 3.36
CA LEU A 675 14.53 19.04 4.23
C LEU A 675 14.51 17.69 3.50
N LEU A 676 13.97 17.64 2.28
CA LEU A 676 13.92 16.43 1.46
C LEU A 676 15.32 15.85 1.21
N MET A 677 16.25 16.69 0.74
CA MET A 677 17.61 16.23 0.44
C MET A 677 18.38 15.81 1.69
N THR A 678 18.16 16.49 2.82
CA THR A 678 18.73 16.07 4.11
C THR A 678 18.22 14.69 4.52
N PHE A 679 16.92 14.44 4.39
CA PHE A 679 16.30 13.15 4.69
C PHE A 679 16.90 12.03 3.82
N CYS A 680 16.96 12.22 2.50
CA CYS A 680 17.56 11.24 1.58
C CYS A 680 19.04 10.96 1.88
N LYS A 681 19.85 12.01 2.07
CA LYS A 681 21.30 11.87 2.38
C LYS A 681 21.58 11.18 3.71
N ARG A 682 20.62 11.17 4.63
CA ARG A 682 20.72 10.51 5.93
C ARG A 682 20.07 9.12 5.97
N ASN A 683 19.94 8.48 4.82
CA ASN A 683 19.30 7.16 4.70
C ASN A 683 17.83 7.11 5.17
N GLY A 684 17.07 8.19 5.01
CA GLY A 684 15.62 8.12 5.13
C GLY A 684 15.03 7.37 3.94
N HIS A 685 13.96 6.58 4.16
CA HIS A 685 13.38 5.79 3.07
C HIS A 685 12.30 6.57 2.31
N ALA A 686 11.15 6.83 2.95
CA ALA A 686 10.05 7.54 2.33
C ALA A 686 9.59 8.72 3.18
N MET A 687 9.26 9.82 2.53
CA MET A 687 8.74 11.02 3.20
C MET A 687 7.55 11.56 2.43
N HIS A 688 6.44 11.78 3.13
CA HIS A 688 5.38 12.61 2.60
C HIS A 688 5.22 13.90 3.42
N ILE A 689 4.73 14.93 2.75
CA ILE A 689 4.56 16.26 3.35
C ILE A 689 3.10 16.66 3.22
N ASN A 690 2.47 17.03 4.35
CA ASN A 690 1.19 17.70 4.39
C ASN A 690 1.41 19.18 4.72
N VAL A 691 0.81 20.06 3.93
CA VAL A 691 0.82 21.50 4.18
C VAL A 691 -0.59 21.96 4.53
N PHE A 692 -0.85 22.20 5.80
CA PHE A 692 -2.16 22.62 6.30
C PHE A 692 -2.05 23.39 7.62
N ASN A 693 -3.14 24.06 8.01
CA ASN A 693 -3.30 24.65 9.32
C ASN A 693 -4.65 24.27 9.95
N ALA A 694 -4.73 24.36 11.27
CA ALA A 694 -5.92 23.97 12.03
C ALA A 694 -7.17 24.78 11.65
N ASP A 695 -7.02 26.05 11.31
CA ASP A 695 -8.17 26.93 10.98
C ASP A 695 -8.82 26.52 9.66
N THR A 696 -8.01 26.18 8.64
CA THR A 696 -8.52 25.67 7.36
C THR A 696 -9.25 24.34 7.55
N LEU A 697 -8.69 23.42 8.34
CA LEU A 697 -9.33 22.12 8.60
C LEU A 697 -10.63 22.26 9.38
N ARG A 698 -10.70 23.15 10.39
CA ARG A 698 -11.93 23.46 11.11
C ARG A 698 -12.97 24.13 10.21
N ALA A 699 -12.54 25.02 9.30
CA ALA A 699 -13.44 25.64 8.33
C ALA A 699 -14.02 24.59 7.37
N ALA A 700 -13.20 23.62 6.93
CA ALA A 700 -13.64 22.51 6.09
C ALA A 700 -14.68 21.61 6.75
N GLN A 701 -14.55 21.35 8.08
CA GLN A 701 -15.58 20.63 8.83
C GLN A 701 -16.93 21.39 8.90
N LYS A 702 -16.87 22.73 8.98
CA LYS A 702 -18.07 23.57 9.10
C LYS A 702 -18.76 23.85 7.76
N GLU A 703 -17.98 23.98 6.70
CA GLU A 703 -18.44 24.36 5.36
C GLU A 703 -17.91 23.35 4.32
N PRO A 704 -18.30 22.05 4.37
CA PRO A 704 -17.69 21.00 3.55
C PRO A 704 -17.78 21.26 2.04
N GLU A 705 -18.88 21.86 1.55
CA GLU A 705 -19.04 22.18 0.12
C GLU A 705 -18.02 23.20 -0.40
N LYS A 706 -17.61 24.14 0.46
CA LYS A 706 -16.60 25.15 0.10
C LYS A 706 -15.20 24.56 0.01
N TYR A 707 -14.95 23.47 0.73
CA TYR A 707 -13.65 22.80 0.82
C TYR A 707 -13.71 21.36 0.26
N LYS A 708 -14.61 21.10 -0.69
CA LYS A 708 -14.83 19.75 -1.26
C LYS A 708 -13.58 19.17 -1.90
N ASP A 709 -12.64 20.00 -2.37
CA ASP A 709 -11.40 19.60 -3.05
C ASP A 709 -10.18 19.61 -2.10
N LEU A 710 -10.39 19.87 -0.79
CA LEU A 710 -9.30 19.89 0.19
C LEU A 710 -8.72 18.50 0.35
N GLN A 711 -7.47 18.33 -0.04
CA GLN A 711 -6.76 17.07 0.01
C GLN A 711 -5.92 16.96 1.29
N ILE A 712 -5.88 15.76 1.86
CA ILE A 712 -4.94 15.38 2.91
C ILE A 712 -4.35 14.00 2.61
N ARG A 713 -3.14 13.76 3.09
CA ARG A 713 -2.52 12.46 2.99
C ARG A 713 -2.57 11.73 4.33
N VAL A 714 -3.08 10.49 4.31
CA VAL A 714 -3.25 9.63 5.48
C VAL A 714 -2.36 8.41 5.34
N CYS A 715 -1.23 8.37 6.02
CA CYS A 715 -0.38 7.16 6.10
C CYS A 715 -0.15 6.40 4.77
N GLY A 716 0.02 7.07 3.64
CA GLY A 716 0.36 6.42 2.38
C GLY A 716 -0.67 6.51 1.26
N TRP A 717 -1.84 7.06 1.53
CA TRP A 717 -2.82 7.37 0.50
C TRP A 717 -3.38 8.77 0.67
N ASN A 718 -3.95 9.31 -0.37
CA ASN A 718 -4.50 10.65 -0.42
C ASN A 718 -6.03 10.61 -0.44
N VAL A 719 -6.67 11.49 0.32
CA VAL A 719 -8.13 11.57 0.38
C VAL A 719 -8.58 13.02 0.38
N LEU A 720 -9.83 13.23 0.04
CA LEU A 720 -10.51 14.50 0.33
C LEU A 720 -10.85 14.55 1.82
N PHE A 721 -10.50 15.65 2.48
CA PHE A 721 -10.67 15.81 3.94
C PHE A 721 -12.10 15.51 4.40
N ASN A 722 -13.09 15.89 3.61
CA ASN A 722 -14.50 15.68 3.94
C ASN A 722 -14.97 14.22 3.76
N ASN A 723 -14.13 13.34 3.17
CA ASN A 723 -14.43 11.92 2.94
C ASN A 723 -13.93 11.00 4.05
N ILE A 724 -13.19 11.51 5.04
CA ILE A 724 -12.77 10.74 6.21
C ILE A 724 -13.70 10.95 7.41
N THR A 725 -13.65 10.06 8.38
CA THR A 725 -14.48 10.15 9.58
C THR A 725 -14.18 11.41 10.37
N LYS A 726 -15.16 11.88 11.15
CA LYS A 726 -14.96 13.05 12.01
C LYS A 726 -13.82 12.86 13.01
N GLU A 727 -13.63 11.64 13.52
CA GLU A 727 -12.55 11.31 14.44
C GLU A 727 -11.18 11.48 13.77
N GLU A 728 -11.04 11.00 12.52
CA GLU A 728 -9.82 11.19 11.72
C GLU A 728 -9.59 12.67 11.41
N GLN A 729 -10.64 13.43 11.05
CA GLN A 729 -10.56 14.88 10.83
C GLN A 729 -10.07 15.61 12.10
N ASP A 730 -10.63 15.29 13.25
CA ASP A 730 -10.21 15.85 14.55
C ASP A 730 -8.75 15.49 14.89
N GLY A 731 -8.28 14.30 14.48
CA GLY A 731 -6.88 13.90 14.58
C GLY A 731 -5.95 14.82 13.79
N PHE A 732 -6.29 15.12 12.53
CA PHE A 732 -5.52 16.06 11.70
C PHE A 732 -5.56 17.50 12.24
N ILE A 733 -6.68 17.93 12.80
CA ILE A 733 -6.78 19.25 13.44
C ILE A 733 -5.83 19.32 14.64
N ARG A 734 -5.84 18.32 15.54
CA ARG A 734 -4.89 18.25 16.67
C ARG A 734 -3.43 18.23 16.21
N GLN A 735 -3.13 17.52 15.14
CA GLN A 735 -1.79 17.51 14.54
C GLN A 735 -1.40 18.91 14.05
N ALA A 736 -2.31 19.59 13.34
CA ALA A 736 -2.07 20.95 12.85
C ALA A 736 -1.87 21.97 13.98
N GLU A 737 -2.59 21.83 15.10
CA GLU A 737 -2.43 22.67 16.29
C GLU A 737 -1.06 22.52 16.95
N SER A 738 -0.40 21.41 16.78
CA SER A 738 0.92 21.13 17.35
C SER A 738 2.09 21.58 16.47
N LEU A 739 1.82 22.00 15.24
CA LEU A 739 2.88 22.49 14.33
C LEU A 739 3.37 23.87 14.77
N ILE A 740 4.69 24.04 14.79
CA ILE A 740 5.36 25.28 15.21
C ILE A 740 6.05 25.89 13.99
#